data_21de70b39952e7c134be057a40d1e4a1
#
_entry.id   21de70b39952e7c134be057a40d1e4a1
#
_cell.length_a   1.000
_cell.length_b   1.000
_cell.length_c   1.000
_cell.angle_alpha   90.00
_cell.angle_beta   90.00
_cell.angle_gamma   90.00
#
_symmetry.space_group_name_H-M   'P 1'
#
loop_
_entity.id
_entity.type
_entity.pdbx_description
1 polymer ?
#
loop_
_entity_poly.entity_id
_entity_poly.type
_entity_poly.pdbx_seq_one_letter_code
_entity_poly.pdbx_strand_id
1 'polypeptide(L)'
;MEYFVESADVAVIGAGHAGIEAALAAARMGCRTILFTISNDAVGNMPCNPSIGGTGKGQLVFEIDALGGEMGRAADKVMLQDRMLNLSKGPAVHSKRIQADRRLYQDIMKKTIEHTDGLSLIQAEICEIRKLENDENGNRFAVVDRLSAVWHAKTVIICSGTFLDSRIIIGDVIYPSGPDGLHPAAFLTKSILELGVKMLRFKTGTPPRIDARTVDYSVLERQDGEEKLTPYSADTDIAELDARPKLPCYIAYTNEETHRIIREHISESPLYSGQIKGVGPRYCPSIEDKVVRFPDKTRHQLFLEPMGDGTHEMYLQGFSSSMPSYIQAQMLHSIKGFENAVVMRHAYAIEYDCIDSTQLSAALMFKEIPGLFGAGQFNGTSGYEEAAAQGLIAGMNAALLVKGREPVTLTRNSSYIGTLIDDLVTKGTNEPYRMMTSRSEFRLILRQDNADDRLSEIGYAAGLLPGEKIMRFRSKKAQIEAEKARLRSVIVSPKDGINEILESVGEPPIKTGVRLSELLKRPNVTYELLAPVDPERKPLPDAVVFTAQTDLKYEGYIKKELADAARFTKLEKRLLPEDICYKNVLGLSTEAAQRLDKFRPISIGAASRISGVSPADISVLLIYLDIKNKERERADDQG
;
A
#
# COMPACT_ATOMS: atom_id res chain seq x y z
N MET A 1 4.31 -40.74 2.68
CA MET A 1 2.93 -41.10 2.22
C MET A 1 2.07 -39.88 2.51
N GLU A 2 1.39 -39.40 1.51
CA GLU A 2 0.45 -38.28 1.69
C GLU A 2 -0.74 -38.70 2.55
N TYR A 3 -1.24 -37.78 3.36
CA TYR A 3 -2.44 -37.96 4.17
C TYR A 3 -3.30 -36.70 4.17
N PHE A 4 -4.59 -36.89 4.03
CA PHE A 4 -5.58 -35.82 4.08
C PHE A 4 -5.78 -35.33 5.52
N VAL A 5 -5.78 -34.00 5.71
CA VAL A 5 -6.01 -33.37 7.03
C VAL A 5 -7.46 -32.88 7.13
N GLU A 6 -7.81 -31.89 6.32
CA GLU A 6 -9.14 -31.27 6.32
C GLU A 6 -9.40 -30.43 5.07
N SER A 7 -10.64 -29.98 4.90
CA SER A 7 -11.03 -29.03 3.85
C SER A 7 -11.32 -27.65 4.44
N ALA A 8 -11.07 -26.60 3.68
CA ALA A 8 -11.39 -25.22 4.01
C ALA A 8 -12.09 -24.52 2.83
N ASP A 9 -12.75 -23.40 3.09
CA ASP A 9 -13.26 -22.54 2.02
C ASP A 9 -12.12 -21.76 1.36
N VAL A 10 -11.21 -21.23 2.20
CA VAL A 10 -10.08 -20.39 1.75
C VAL A 10 -8.79 -20.89 2.40
N ALA A 11 -7.77 -21.17 1.61
CA ALA A 11 -6.42 -21.45 2.05
C ALA A 11 -5.52 -20.25 1.72
N VAL A 12 -4.82 -19.69 2.71
CA VAL A 12 -3.92 -18.55 2.55
C VAL A 12 -2.49 -18.99 2.84
N ILE A 13 -1.57 -18.78 1.91
CA ILE A 13 -0.17 -19.22 2.02
C ILE A 13 0.73 -18.03 2.29
N GLY A 14 1.24 -17.95 3.54
CA GLY A 14 2.12 -16.90 4.04
C GLY A 14 1.41 -15.91 4.96
N ALA A 15 1.89 -15.78 6.22
CA ALA A 15 1.34 -14.91 7.26
C ALA A 15 2.08 -13.57 7.38
N GLY A 16 2.50 -12.97 6.26
CA GLY A 16 2.89 -11.57 6.16
C GLY A 16 1.67 -10.65 6.09
N HIS A 17 1.87 -9.34 5.88
CA HIS A 17 0.78 -8.35 5.89
C HIS A 17 -0.34 -8.68 4.90
N ALA A 18 -0.02 -9.20 3.71
CA ALA A 18 -1.01 -9.62 2.74
C ALA A 18 -1.83 -10.83 3.24
N GLY A 19 -1.15 -11.86 3.74
CA GLY A 19 -1.83 -13.06 4.20
C GLY A 19 -2.70 -12.84 5.42
N ILE A 20 -2.27 -11.99 6.34
CA ILE A 20 -3.06 -11.63 7.53
C ILE A 20 -4.36 -10.94 7.12
N GLU A 21 -4.28 -9.90 6.29
CA GLU A 21 -5.47 -9.18 5.82
C GLU A 21 -6.40 -10.08 4.99
N ALA A 22 -5.82 -10.95 4.15
CA ALA A 22 -6.60 -11.91 3.35
C ALA A 22 -7.35 -12.93 4.23
N ALA A 23 -6.65 -13.50 5.20
CA ALA A 23 -7.23 -14.51 6.10
C ALA A 23 -8.30 -13.90 7.01
N LEU A 24 -8.02 -12.73 7.60
CA LEU A 24 -8.99 -12.02 8.43
C LEU A 24 -10.23 -11.60 7.65
N ALA A 25 -10.05 -11.11 6.41
CA ALA A 25 -11.18 -10.73 5.56
C ALA A 25 -12.06 -11.94 5.24
N ALA A 26 -11.47 -13.05 4.80
CA ALA A 26 -12.23 -14.26 4.48
C ALA A 26 -12.98 -14.84 5.70
N ALA A 27 -12.30 -14.94 6.85
CA ALA A 27 -12.89 -15.47 8.08
C ALA A 27 -14.01 -14.57 8.62
N ARG A 28 -13.79 -13.25 8.69
CA ARG A 28 -14.80 -12.27 9.12
C ARG A 28 -16.02 -12.24 8.21
N MET A 29 -15.86 -12.58 6.95
CA MET A 29 -16.98 -12.81 6.02
C MET A 29 -17.60 -14.19 6.16
N GLY A 30 -17.24 -15.00 7.17
CA GLY A 30 -17.85 -16.28 7.51
C GLY A 30 -17.39 -17.47 6.67
N CYS A 31 -16.18 -17.42 6.08
CA CYS A 31 -15.54 -18.54 5.42
C CYS A 31 -14.64 -19.30 6.40
N ARG A 32 -14.67 -20.63 6.36
CA ARG A 32 -13.66 -21.43 7.04
C ARG A 32 -12.31 -21.26 6.36
N THR A 33 -11.37 -20.65 7.07
CA THR A 33 -10.10 -20.18 6.52
C THR A 33 -8.91 -20.82 7.23
N ILE A 34 -7.91 -21.24 6.48
CA ILE A 34 -6.63 -21.70 7.00
C ILE A 34 -5.54 -20.73 6.52
N LEU A 35 -4.73 -20.24 7.47
CA LEU A 35 -3.55 -19.42 7.20
C LEU A 35 -2.30 -20.25 7.49
N PHE A 36 -1.52 -20.52 6.44
CA PHE A 36 -0.24 -21.23 6.54
C PHE A 36 0.92 -20.26 6.70
N THR A 37 1.86 -20.61 7.56
CA THR A 37 3.11 -19.87 7.75
C THR A 37 4.29 -20.81 7.95
N ILE A 38 5.47 -20.39 7.52
CA ILE A 38 6.72 -21.15 7.80
C ILE A 38 7.18 -21.03 9.25
N SER A 39 6.70 -20.00 9.97
CA SER A 39 6.99 -19.80 11.39
C SER A 39 5.87 -19.01 12.06
N ASN A 40 5.29 -19.59 13.11
CA ASN A 40 4.27 -18.94 13.94
C ASN A 40 4.83 -17.73 14.72
N ASP A 41 6.15 -17.65 14.89
CA ASP A 41 6.83 -16.54 15.58
C ASP A 41 7.19 -15.39 14.64
N ALA A 42 6.88 -15.54 13.34
CA ALA A 42 7.15 -14.54 12.30
C ALA A 42 5.88 -13.98 11.66
N VAL A 43 4.71 -14.20 12.26
CA VAL A 43 3.44 -13.60 11.82
C VAL A 43 3.56 -12.08 11.86
N GLY A 44 3.17 -11.40 10.79
CA GLY A 44 3.24 -9.93 10.70
C GLY A 44 4.65 -9.36 10.78
N ASN A 45 5.67 -10.13 10.39
CA ASN A 45 7.06 -9.69 10.48
C ASN A 45 7.34 -8.42 9.64
N MET A 46 8.09 -7.50 10.23
CA MET A 46 8.59 -6.27 9.57
C MET A 46 10.11 -6.37 9.38
N PRO A 47 10.60 -7.09 8.36
CA PRO A 47 12.04 -7.30 8.18
C PRO A 47 12.79 -6.08 7.64
N CYS A 48 12.07 -5.07 7.19
CA CYS A 48 12.61 -3.80 6.74
C CYS A 48 12.37 -2.70 7.81
N ASN A 49 11.88 -1.53 7.44
CA ASN A 49 11.64 -0.44 8.39
C ASN A 49 10.51 -0.75 9.38
N PRO A 50 10.66 -0.35 10.66
CA PRO A 50 9.62 -0.52 11.68
C PRO A 50 8.61 0.63 11.61
N SER A 51 7.96 0.81 10.48
CA SER A 51 7.02 1.90 10.27
C SER A 51 5.87 1.52 9.34
N ILE A 52 4.71 2.12 9.57
CA ILE A 52 3.51 1.96 8.76
C ILE A 52 3.06 3.33 8.26
N GLY A 53 2.72 3.42 6.97
CA GLY A 53 2.32 4.64 6.31
C GLY A 53 3.46 5.35 5.59
N GLY A 54 3.29 6.66 5.37
CA GLY A 54 4.19 7.48 4.54
C GLY A 54 3.54 7.91 3.24
N THR A 55 4.28 8.61 2.39
CA THR A 55 3.75 9.22 1.16
C THR A 55 3.10 8.20 0.22
N GLY A 56 1.81 8.34 -0.02
CA GLY A 56 0.98 7.41 -0.80
C GLY A 56 0.56 6.15 -0.03
N LYS A 57 1.23 5.83 1.06
CA LYS A 57 1.01 4.63 1.86
C LYS A 57 0.07 4.87 3.04
N GLY A 58 0.15 6.04 3.68
CA GLY A 58 -0.83 6.43 4.69
C GLY A 58 -2.26 6.37 4.14
N GLN A 59 -2.46 6.78 2.89
CA GLN A 59 -3.75 6.66 2.20
C GLN A 59 -4.21 5.21 2.12
N LEU A 60 -3.33 4.26 1.78
CA LEU A 60 -3.66 2.83 1.74
C LEU A 60 -4.12 2.32 3.11
N VAL A 61 -3.45 2.72 4.20
CA VAL A 61 -3.83 2.28 5.56
C VAL A 61 -5.22 2.76 5.95
N PHE A 62 -5.54 4.03 5.67
CA PHE A 62 -6.89 4.56 5.90
C PHE A 62 -7.95 3.86 5.03
N GLU A 63 -7.62 3.50 3.79
CA GLU A 63 -8.51 2.77 2.90
C GLU A 63 -8.71 1.31 3.33
N ILE A 64 -7.66 0.66 3.87
CA ILE A 64 -7.73 -0.67 4.48
C ILE A 64 -8.68 -0.64 5.69
N ASP A 65 -8.53 0.33 6.60
CA ASP A 65 -9.42 0.48 7.77
C ASP A 65 -10.87 0.75 7.36
N ALA A 66 -11.08 1.62 6.38
CA ALA A 66 -12.40 1.98 5.86
C ALA A 66 -13.15 0.76 5.26
N LEU A 67 -12.43 -0.19 4.68
CA LEU A 67 -13.00 -1.45 4.17
C LEU A 67 -13.23 -2.51 5.26
N GLY A 68 -12.64 -2.35 6.45
CA GLY A 68 -12.74 -3.28 7.57
C GLY A 68 -11.49 -4.12 7.82
N GLY A 69 -10.33 -3.73 7.27
CA GLY A 69 -9.04 -4.37 7.52
C GLY A 69 -8.48 -4.12 8.92
N GLU A 70 -7.34 -4.72 9.24
CA GLU A 70 -6.75 -4.74 10.58
C GLU A 70 -5.53 -3.84 10.75
N MET A 71 -4.77 -3.58 9.68
CA MET A 71 -3.47 -2.89 9.75
C MET A 71 -3.55 -1.55 10.46
N GLY A 72 -4.59 -0.73 10.22
CA GLY A 72 -4.76 0.58 10.85
C GLY A 72 -4.91 0.47 12.37
N ARG A 73 -5.77 -0.42 12.85
CA ARG A 73 -5.99 -0.67 14.29
C ARG A 73 -4.75 -1.21 14.99
N ALA A 74 -4.05 -2.16 14.35
CA ALA A 74 -2.83 -2.70 14.91
C ALA A 74 -1.71 -1.65 14.94
N ALA A 75 -1.61 -0.83 13.89
CA ALA A 75 -0.65 0.28 13.80
C ALA A 75 -0.82 1.29 14.94
N ASP A 76 -2.05 1.67 15.24
CA ASP A 76 -2.36 2.60 16.33
C ASP A 76 -1.94 2.01 17.70
N LYS A 77 -2.20 0.72 17.94
CA LYS A 77 -1.85 0.03 19.19
C LYS A 77 -0.35 -0.10 19.45
N VAL A 78 0.49 0.01 18.42
CA VAL A 78 1.95 -0.21 18.52
C VAL A 78 2.77 1.04 18.22
N MET A 79 2.12 2.18 18.09
CA MET A 79 2.73 3.43 17.69
C MET A 79 3.74 3.92 18.73
N LEU A 80 4.95 4.23 18.29
CA LEU A 80 6.03 4.85 19.07
C LEU A 80 6.24 6.32 18.67
N GLN A 81 5.88 6.68 17.44
CA GLN A 81 5.93 8.05 16.94
C GLN A 81 4.90 8.24 15.84
N ASP A 82 4.26 9.40 15.80
CA ASP A 82 3.32 9.83 14.75
C ASP A 82 3.89 11.04 14.00
N ARG A 83 3.80 11.02 12.67
CA ARG A 83 4.15 12.17 11.83
C ARG A 83 3.22 12.30 10.64
N MET A 84 2.76 13.52 10.40
CA MET A 84 2.07 13.87 9.18
C MET A 84 3.07 14.42 8.15
N LEU A 85 3.27 13.68 7.07
CA LEU A 85 4.16 14.10 5.98
C LEU A 85 3.43 15.02 4.99
N ASN A 86 4.20 15.86 4.31
CA ASN A 86 3.72 16.78 3.26
C ASN A 86 2.73 17.87 3.74
N LEU A 87 2.76 18.26 5.01
CA LEU A 87 1.88 19.31 5.55
C LEU A 87 1.92 20.60 4.73
N SER A 88 3.12 21.03 4.28
CA SER A 88 3.30 22.24 3.47
C SER A 88 2.75 22.13 2.04
N LYS A 89 2.39 20.92 1.58
CA LYS A 89 1.90 20.67 0.21
C LYS A 89 0.38 20.57 0.08
N GLY A 90 -0.32 20.69 1.21
CA GLY A 90 -1.78 20.66 1.28
C GLY A 90 -2.39 19.26 1.40
N PRO A 91 -3.71 19.20 1.74
CA PRO A 91 -4.40 17.98 2.19
C PRO A 91 -4.48 16.87 1.12
N ALA A 92 -4.37 17.20 -0.17
CA ALA A 92 -4.36 16.23 -1.26
C ALA A 92 -3.23 15.19 -1.16
N VAL A 93 -2.14 15.52 -0.45
CA VAL A 93 -0.96 14.67 -0.31
C VAL A 93 -0.49 14.50 1.13
N HIS A 94 -1.25 14.99 2.11
CA HIS A 94 -1.00 14.67 3.51
C HIS A 94 -0.94 13.15 3.66
N SER A 95 0.06 12.67 4.34
CA SER A 95 0.31 11.23 4.46
C SER A 95 0.82 10.91 5.84
N LYS A 96 0.00 10.27 6.64
CA LYS A 96 0.38 9.82 7.98
C LYS A 96 1.44 8.73 7.90
N ARG A 97 2.43 8.78 8.82
CA ARG A 97 3.42 7.75 9.05
C ARG A 97 3.64 7.56 10.53
N ILE A 98 3.67 6.33 10.99
CA ILE A 98 4.03 5.99 12.37
C ILE A 98 5.31 5.16 12.40
N GLN A 99 6.07 5.30 13.49
CA GLN A 99 7.03 4.29 13.92
C GLN A 99 6.30 3.27 14.77
N ALA A 100 6.58 2.00 14.55
CA ALA A 100 5.89 0.89 15.19
C ALA A 100 6.83 0.08 16.08
N ASP A 101 6.35 -0.35 17.23
CA ASP A 101 6.99 -1.43 17.96
C ASP A 101 6.78 -2.74 17.19
N ARG A 102 7.87 -3.20 16.57
CA ARG A 102 7.86 -4.35 15.67
C ARG A 102 7.40 -5.63 16.36
N ARG A 103 7.86 -5.88 17.59
CA ARG A 103 7.53 -7.10 18.32
C ARG A 103 6.10 -7.10 18.82
N LEU A 104 5.67 -5.97 19.35
CA LEU A 104 4.29 -5.80 19.79
C LEU A 104 3.31 -5.92 18.60
N TYR A 105 3.69 -5.43 17.40
CA TYR A 105 2.88 -5.60 16.19
C TYR A 105 2.67 -7.08 15.83
N GLN A 106 3.75 -7.87 15.86
CA GLN A 106 3.68 -9.31 15.62
C GLN A 106 2.76 -10.01 16.64
N ASP A 107 2.90 -9.67 17.90
CA ASP A 107 2.07 -10.19 19.01
C ASP A 107 0.59 -9.87 18.81
N ILE A 108 0.27 -8.61 18.51
CA ILE A 108 -1.11 -8.17 18.29
C ILE A 108 -1.71 -8.88 17.09
N MET A 109 -1.00 -8.95 15.97
CA MET A 109 -1.48 -9.60 14.76
C MET A 109 -1.70 -11.10 14.98
N LYS A 110 -0.78 -11.78 15.64
CA LYS A 110 -0.93 -13.20 15.99
C LYS A 110 -2.15 -13.44 16.88
N LYS A 111 -2.29 -12.65 17.94
CA LYS A 111 -3.47 -12.71 18.84
C LYS A 111 -4.77 -12.44 18.07
N THR A 112 -4.80 -11.46 17.18
CA THR A 112 -5.99 -11.18 16.36
C THR A 112 -6.39 -12.38 15.50
N ILE A 113 -5.41 -13.04 14.87
CA ILE A 113 -5.66 -14.26 14.06
C ILE A 113 -6.21 -15.38 14.93
N GLU A 114 -5.54 -15.68 16.05
CA GLU A 114 -5.90 -16.78 16.96
C GLU A 114 -7.29 -16.60 17.62
N HIS A 115 -7.77 -15.36 17.76
CA HIS A 115 -9.07 -15.04 18.34
C HIS A 115 -10.14 -14.72 17.28
N THR A 116 -9.87 -14.98 15.99
CA THR A 116 -10.86 -14.80 14.93
C THR A 116 -11.57 -16.13 14.65
N ASP A 117 -12.86 -16.15 14.84
CA ASP A 117 -13.68 -17.34 14.58
C ASP A 117 -13.56 -17.81 13.12
N GLY A 118 -13.48 -19.13 12.93
CA GLY A 118 -13.37 -19.72 11.60
C GLY A 118 -11.99 -19.59 10.94
N LEU A 119 -10.98 -19.08 11.65
CA LEU A 119 -9.60 -18.93 11.17
C LEU A 119 -8.65 -19.84 11.95
N SER A 120 -7.95 -20.72 11.24
CA SER A 120 -6.89 -21.57 11.78
C SER A 120 -5.52 -21.07 11.31
N LEU A 121 -4.56 -20.92 12.23
CA LEU A 121 -3.16 -20.62 11.93
C LEU A 121 -2.34 -21.91 12.03
N ILE A 122 -1.70 -22.30 10.93
CA ILE A 122 -0.93 -23.57 10.85
C ILE A 122 0.50 -23.26 10.42
N GLN A 123 1.46 -23.75 11.22
CA GLN A 123 2.85 -23.71 10.81
C GLN A 123 3.15 -24.87 9.85
N ALA A 124 3.26 -24.55 8.58
CA ALA A 124 3.57 -25.50 7.50
C ALA A 124 4.27 -24.80 6.34
N GLU A 125 5.32 -25.40 5.80
CA GLU A 125 5.91 -24.99 4.52
C GLU A 125 5.14 -25.64 3.39
N ILE A 126 4.32 -24.85 2.70
CA ILE A 126 3.57 -25.33 1.52
C ILE A 126 4.53 -25.48 0.35
N CYS A 127 4.55 -26.67 -0.22
CA CYS A 127 5.45 -27.05 -1.31
C CYS A 127 4.73 -27.22 -2.65
N GLU A 128 3.41 -27.52 -2.61
CA GLU A 128 2.68 -27.82 -3.82
C GLU A 128 1.22 -27.36 -3.74
N ILE A 129 0.71 -26.91 -4.88
CA ILE A 129 -0.71 -26.60 -5.10
C ILE A 129 -1.14 -27.39 -6.33
N ARG A 130 -2.11 -28.30 -6.19
CA ARG A 130 -2.67 -29.11 -7.28
C ARG A 130 -4.10 -28.69 -7.56
N LYS A 131 -4.50 -28.67 -8.82
CA LYS A 131 -5.92 -28.57 -9.20
C LYS A 131 -6.61 -29.89 -8.90
N LEU A 132 -7.80 -29.82 -8.31
CA LEU A 132 -8.68 -30.96 -8.12
C LEU A 132 -9.75 -30.97 -9.21
N GLU A 133 -9.99 -32.13 -9.80
CA GLU A 133 -11.07 -32.35 -10.75
C GLU A 133 -12.20 -33.11 -10.05
N ASN A 134 -13.45 -32.67 -10.26
CA ASN A 134 -14.67 -33.37 -9.79
C ASN A 134 -14.73 -33.65 -8.28
N ASP A 135 -14.28 -32.71 -7.43
CA ASP A 135 -14.48 -32.83 -5.97
C ASP A 135 -15.94 -32.56 -5.61
N GLU A 136 -16.59 -33.55 -4.98
CA GLU A 136 -18.01 -33.52 -4.58
C GLU A 136 -18.34 -32.38 -3.58
N ASN A 137 -17.33 -31.91 -2.83
CA ASN A 137 -17.45 -30.82 -1.87
C ASN A 137 -17.18 -29.44 -2.49
N GLY A 138 -16.93 -29.38 -3.79
CA GLY A 138 -16.63 -28.15 -4.53
C GLY A 138 -15.23 -27.58 -4.27
N ASN A 139 -14.32 -28.38 -3.70
CA ASN A 139 -12.92 -28.00 -3.59
C ASN A 139 -12.26 -27.99 -4.98
N ARG A 140 -11.39 -27.00 -5.21
CA ARG A 140 -10.70 -26.80 -6.48
C ARG A 140 -9.23 -27.09 -6.39
N PHE A 141 -8.67 -27.11 -5.18
CA PHE A 141 -7.23 -27.24 -4.95
C PHE A 141 -6.92 -28.19 -3.81
N ALA A 142 -5.83 -28.94 -3.97
CA ALA A 142 -5.12 -29.58 -2.88
C ALA A 142 -3.84 -28.77 -2.59
N VAL A 143 -3.63 -28.43 -1.34
CA VAL A 143 -2.46 -27.72 -0.83
C VAL A 143 -1.63 -28.72 -0.03
N VAL A 144 -0.37 -28.91 -0.41
CA VAL A 144 0.50 -29.96 0.16
C VAL A 144 1.69 -29.32 0.84
N ASP A 145 1.97 -29.73 2.07
CA ASP A 145 3.14 -29.26 2.80
C ASP A 145 4.35 -30.20 2.61
N ARG A 146 5.47 -29.78 3.20
CA ARG A 146 6.73 -30.51 3.16
C ARG A 146 6.67 -31.88 3.89
N LEU A 147 5.74 -32.06 4.79
CA LEU A 147 5.54 -33.30 5.55
C LEU A 147 4.52 -34.25 4.91
N SER A 148 4.06 -33.92 3.68
CA SER A 148 3.06 -34.66 2.92
C SER A 148 1.65 -34.60 3.50
N ALA A 149 1.33 -33.62 4.34
CA ALA A 149 -0.02 -33.32 4.75
C ALA A 149 -0.76 -32.59 3.63
N VAL A 150 -2.02 -32.94 3.40
CA VAL A 150 -2.84 -32.44 2.29
C VAL A 150 -4.10 -31.79 2.84
N TRP A 151 -4.32 -30.54 2.45
CA TRP A 151 -5.57 -29.79 2.70
C TRP A 151 -6.29 -29.55 1.39
N HIS A 152 -7.60 -29.65 1.40
CA HIS A 152 -8.41 -29.25 0.24
C HIS A 152 -8.98 -27.85 0.45
N ALA A 153 -9.09 -27.06 -0.60
CA ALA A 153 -9.66 -25.71 -0.52
C ALA A 153 -10.47 -25.36 -1.78
N LYS A 154 -11.53 -24.55 -1.58
CA LYS A 154 -12.30 -23.98 -2.69
C LYS A 154 -11.52 -22.86 -3.39
N THR A 155 -10.76 -22.07 -2.61
CA THR A 155 -9.92 -21.00 -3.11
C THR A 155 -8.58 -21.00 -2.40
N VAL A 156 -7.51 -20.54 -3.11
CA VAL A 156 -6.16 -20.41 -2.58
C VAL A 156 -5.65 -18.99 -2.85
N ILE A 157 -5.02 -18.37 -1.84
CA ILE A 157 -4.40 -17.05 -1.94
C ILE A 157 -2.91 -17.18 -1.64
N ILE A 158 -2.05 -16.86 -2.61
CA ILE A 158 -0.59 -16.90 -2.44
C ILE A 158 -0.08 -15.54 -1.97
N CYS A 159 0.50 -15.51 -0.76
CA CYS A 159 1.05 -14.34 -0.09
C CYS A 159 2.51 -14.58 0.35
N SER A 160 3.33 -15.17 -0.51
CA SER A 160 4.68 -15.65 -0.19
C SER A 160 5.71 -14.58 0.15
N GLY A 161 5.37 -13.29 -0.02
CA GLY A 161 6.26 -12.17 0.33
C GLY A 161 7.60 -12.24 -0.41
N THR A 162 8.71 -12.12 0.33
CA THR A 162 10.08 -12.21 -0.20
C THR A 162 10.73 -13.57 0.10
N PHE A 163 9.94 -14.62 0.30
CA PHE A 163 10.45 -15.94 0.72
C PHE A 163 10.57 -16.94 -0.43
N LEU A 164 9.88 -16.68 -1.56
CA LEU A 164 9.78 -17.64 -2.67
C LEU A 164 11.13 -17.76 -3.39
N ASP A 165 11.75 -18.94 -3.30
CA ASP A 165 13.11 -19.24 -3.78
C ASP A 165 14.13 -18.15 -3.46
N SER A 166 14.05 -17.63 -2.22
CA SER A 166 14.83 -16.46 -1.82
C SER A 166 16.26 -16.78 -1.41
N ARG A 167 17.15 -15.81 -1.67
CA ARG A 167 18.55 -15.86 -1.25
C ARG A 167 19.04 -14.50 -0.74
N ILE A 168 19.81 -14.53 0.31
CA ILE A 168 20.49 -13.36 0.88
C ILE A 168 21.87 -13.21 0.25
N ILE A 169 22.29 -11.96 0.03
CA ILE A 169 23.52 -11.56 -0.63
C ILE A 169 24.20 -10.48 0.20
N ILE A 170 25.44 -10.74 0.67
CA ILE A 170 26.30 -9.80 1.41
C ILE A 170 27.72 -9.96 0.86
N GLY A 171 28.20 -9.03 0.06
CA GLY A 171 29.43 -9.18 -0.69
C GLY A 171 29.42 -10.48 -1.51
N ASP A 172 30.46 -11.27 -1.42
CA ASP A 172 30.57 -12.55 -2.14
C ASP A 172 29.79 -13.70 -1.46
N VAL A 173 29.19 -13.47 -0.31
CA VAL A 173 28.45 -14.49 0.44
C VAL A 173 27.00 -14.53 -0.04
N ILE A 174 26.61 -15.65 -0.63
CA ILE A 174 25.25 -15.90 -1.13
C ILE A 174 24.75 -17.20 -0.53
N TYR A 175 23.57 -17.16 0.11
CA TYR A 175 22.97 -18.37 0.71
C TYR A 175 21.45 -18.34 0.66
N PRO A 176 20.78 -19.51 0.54
CA PRO A 176 19.32 -19.62 0.61
C PRO A 176 18.82 -19.17 1.97
N SER A 177 18.02 -18.13 2.02
CA SER A 177 17.40 -17.61 3.24
C SER A 177 16.28 -16.64 2.88
N GLY A 178 15.24 -16.62 3.72
CA GLY A 178 14.31 -15.50 3.81
C GLY A 178 14.84 -14.40 4.73
N PRO A 179 14.07 -13.33 4.95
CA PRO A 179 14.41 -12.26 5.88
C PRO A 179 14.60 -12.77 7.32
N ASP A 180 15.43 -12.06 8.08
CA ASP A 180 15.65 -12.31 9.52
C ASP A 180 16.15 -13.73 9.88
N GLY A 181 16.82 -14.41 8.94
CA GLY A 181 17.35 -15.75 9.14
C GLY A 181 16.31 -16.88 9.04
N LEU A 182 15.11 -16.58 8.59
CA LEU A 182 14.10 -17.60 8.32
C LEU A 182 14.46 -18.38 7.04
N HIS A 183 14.06 -19.66 6.95
CA HIS A 183 14.33 -20.42 5.74
C HIS A 183 13.45 -19.95 4.55
N PRO A 184 13.92 -20.11 3.30
CA PRO A 184 13.16 -19.74 2.12
C PRO A 184 12.05 -20.76 1.83
N ALA A 185 11.01 -20.37 1.10
CA ALA A 185 10.03 -21.28 0.51
C ALA A 185 10.55 -21.78 -0.84
N ALA A 186 11.42 -22.80 -0.80
CA ALA A 186 12.19 -23.21 -1.97
C ALA A 186 11.41 -24.08 -2.97
N PHE A 187 10.36 -24.78 -2.53
CA PHE A 187 9.69 -25.80 -3.35
C PHE A 187 8.48 -25.28 -4.11
N LEU A 188 7.80 -24.27 -3.58
CA LEU A 188 6.53 -23.79 -4.12
C LEU A 188 6.65 -23.16 -5.52
N THR A 189 7.78 -22.53 -5.85
CA THR A 189 8.03 -21.95 -7.19
C THR A 189 7.80 -22.96 -8.30
N LYS A 190 8.30 -24.21 -8.15
CA LYS A 190 8.13 -25.26 -9.14
C LYS A 190 6.66 -25.58 -9.38
N SER A 191 5.89 -25.74 -8.31
CA SER A 191 4.46 -26.02 -8.41
C SER A 191 3.69 -24.88 -9.08
N ILE A 192 4.03 -23.62 -8.78
CA ILE A 192 3.42 -22.44 -9.43
C ILE A 192 3.73 -22.43 -10.94
N LEU A 193 4.95 -22.76 -11.34
CA LEU A 193 5.34 -22.89 -12.76
C LEU A 193 4.56 -24.00 -13.46
N GLU A 194 4.36 -25.15 -12.80
CA GLU A 194 3.58 -26.29 -13.33
C GLU A 194 2.09 -25.93 -13.51
N LEU A 195 1.56 -24.99 -12.74
CA LEU A 195 0.23 -24.42 -12.95
C LEU A 195 0.15 -23.48 -14.17
N GLY A 196 1.28 -23.20 -14.85
CA GLY A 196 1.35 -22.32 -16.02
C GLY A 196 1.54 -20.82 -15.69
N VAL A 197 1.84 -20.48 -14.43
CA VAL A 197 2.05 -19.11 -14.01
C VAL A 197 3.42 -18.59 -14.44
N LYS A 198 3.47 -17.41 -15.06
CA LYS A 198 4.72 -16.76 -15.46
C LYS A 198 5.35 -16.04 -14.28
N MET A 199 6.61 -16.37 -13.99
CA MET A 199 7.37 -15.84 -12.88
C MET A 199 8.36 -14.76 -13.33
N LEU A 200 8.68 -13.85 -12.41
CA LEU A 200 9.72 -12.83 -12.49
C LEU A 200 10.62 -12.97 -11.26
N ARG A 201 11.80 -12.32 -11.30
CA ARG A 201 12.71 -12.29 -10.15
C ARG A 201 13.07 -10.87 -9.79
N PHE A 202 12.76 -10.48 -8.55
CA PHE A 202 13.05 -9.16 -8.02
C PHE A 202 14.07 -9.22 -6.89
N LYS A 203 14.62 -8.06 -6.57
CA LYS A 203 15.47 -7.88 -5.39
C LYS A 203 14.97 -6.73 -4.53
N THR A 204 15.19 -6.83 -3.25
CA THR A 204 15.14 -5.69 -2.33
C THR A 204 16.34 -5.72 -1.40
N GLY A 205 16.42 -4.80 -0.44
CA GLY A 205 17.50 -4.77 0.53
C GLY A 205 17.04 -4.14 1.84
N THR A 206 17.81 -4.35 2.87
CA THR A 206 17.57 -3.76 4.19
C THR A 206 18.85 -3.12 4.73
N PRO A 207 18.76 -2.01 5.50
CA PRO A 207 19.89 -1.41 6.19
C PRO A 207 20.35 -2.24 7.39
N PRO A 208 21.51 -1.91 7.99
CA PRO A 208 21.96 -2.54 9.21
C PRO A 208 21.09 -2.17 10.42
N ARG A 209 21.13 -3.00 11.44
CA ARG A 209 20.62 -2.69 12.77
C ARG A 209 21.79 -2.37 13.68
N ILE A 210 21.63 -1.30 14.46
CA ILE A 210 22.67 -0.69 15.27
C ILE A 210 22.28 -0.80 16.73
N ASP A 211 23.27 -1.06 17.61
CA ASP A 211 23.06 -1.00 19.05
C ASP A 211 22.98 0.46 19.52
N ALA A 212 21.83 0.87 20.00
CA ALA A 212 21.54 2.22 20.49
C ALA A 212 22.55 2.74 21.51
N ARG A 213 23.11 1.86 22.34
CA ARG A 213 24.05 2.20 23.42
C ARG A 213 25.42 2.66 22.92
N THR A 214 25.71 2.41 21.66
CA THR A 214 27.01 2.67 21.02
C THR A 214 26.99 3.88 20.08
N VAL A 215 25.86 4.59 20.03
CA VAL A 215 25.66 5.79 19.20
C VAL A 215 25.85 7.05 20.05
N ASP A 216 26.58 8.03 19.52
CA ASP A 216 26.68 9.36 20.12
C ASP A 216 25.52 10.25 19.63
N TYR A 217 24.46 10.33 20.41
CA TYR A 217 23.28 11.13 20.10
C TYR A 217 23.51 12.65 20.22
N SER A 218 24.57 13.08 20.89
CA SER A 218 24.84 14.51 21.14
C SER A 218 25.12 15.29 19.85
N VAL A 219 25.50 14.58 18.78
CA VAL A 219 25.85 15.14 17.47
C VAL A 219 24.78 14.88 16.41
N LEU A 220 23.68 14.22 16.75
CA LEU A 220 22.58 13.89 15.85
C LEU A 220 21.42 14.87 16.06
N GLU A 221 20.70 15.15 14.99
CA GLU A 221 19.48 15.96 15.05
C GLU A 221 18.30 15.10 15.53
N ARG A 222 17.76 15.45 16.70
CA ARG A 222 16.60 14.77 17.27
C ARG A 222 15.34 15.14 16.50
N GLN A 223 14.50 14.16 16.20
CA GLN A 223 13.23 14.31 15.51
C GLN A 223 12.10 13.69 16.34
N ASP A 224 11.32 14.53 16.99
CA ASP A 224 10.14 14.11 17.77
C ASP A 224 8.92 13.90 16.84
N GLY A 225 7.90 13.21 17.37
CA GLY A 225 6.60 13.05 16.72
C GLY A 225 5.71 14.28 16.84
N GLU A 226 4.49 14.16 16.29
CA GLU A 226 3.46 15.18 16.45
C GLU A 226 2.97 15.23 17.91
N GLU A 227 2.65 16.43 18.40
CA GLU A 227 2.05 16.61 19.73
C GLU A 227 0.62 16.09 19.76
N LYS A 228 -0.15 16.41 18.71
CA LYS A 228 -1.53 15.97 18.54
C LYS A 228 -1.59 14.71 17.71
N LEU A 229 -1.93 13.60 18.35
CA LEU A 229 -2.03 12.31 17.69
C LEU A 229 -3.33 12.19 16.90
N THR A 230 -3.25 11.55 15.75
CA THR A 230 -4.39 11.23 14.90
C THR A 230 -4.39 9.72 14.64
N PRO A 231 -5.41 8.95 15.03
CA PRO A 231 -5.44 7.53 14.78
C PRO A 231 -5.63 7.21 13.27
N TYR A 232 -5.19 6.03 12.85
CA TYR A 232 -5.58 5.47 11.55
C TYR A 232 -7.01 4.96 11.56
N SER A 233 -7.40 4.33 12.66
CA SER A 233 -8.73 3.73 12.80
C SER A 233 -9.65 4.59 13.65
N ALA A 234 -10.90 4.72 13.19
CA ALA A 234 -11.96 5.34 13.98
C ALA A 234 -12.37 4.51 15.22
N ASP A 235 -11.89 3.28 15.34
CA ASP A 235 -12.12 2.41 16.52
C ASP A 235 -11.09 2.64 17.63
N THR A 236 -10.01 3.36 17.35
CA THR A 236 -8.93 3.59 18.30
C THR A 236 -9.33 4.62 19.35
N ASP A 237 -9.19 4.28 20.62
CA ASP A 237 -9.34 5.25 21.72
C ASP A 237 -8.11 6.16 21.76
N ILE A 238 -8.33 7.46 21.67
CA ILE A 238 -7.26 8.47 21.71
C ILE A 238 -6.52 8.44 23.06
N ALA A 239 -7.22 8.12 24.16
CA ALA A 239 -6.57 8.01 25.48
C ALA A 239 -5.58 6.84 25.54
N GLU A 240 -5.91 5.70 24.93
CA GLU A 240 -4.97 4.56 24.80
C GLU A 240 -3.78 4.94 23.92
N LEU A 241 -4.03 5.70 22.85
CA LEU A 241 -3.00 6.17 21.94
C LEU A 241 -2.01 7.12 22.64
N ASP A 242 -2.53 8.07 23.43
CA ASP A 242 -1.72 9.03 24.19
C ASP A 242 -0.89 8.39 25.30
N ALA A 243 -1.36 7.29 25.87
CA ALA A 243 -0.67 6.52 26.88
C ALA A 243 0.53 5.72 26.35
N ARG A 244 0.70 5.59 25.01
CA ARG A 244 1.82 4.86 24.40
C ARG A 244 3.16 5.58 24.62
N PRO A 245 4.29 4.83 24.76
CA PRO A 245 5.62 5.41 24.77
C PRO A 245 5.87 6.21 23.50
N LYS A 246 6.44 7.42 23.64
CA LYS A 246 6.80 8.30 22.52
C LYS A 246 8.32 8.32 22.39
N LEU A 247 8.84 7.68 21.34
CA LEU A 247 10.27 7.59 21.09
C LEU A 247 10.68 8.48 19.92
N PRO A 248 11.78 9.25 20.04
CA PRO A 248 12.29 10.06 18.95
C PRO A 248 13.00 9.21 17.90
N CYS A 249 13.01 9.70 16.67
CA CYS A 249 13.99 9.33 15.66
C CYS A 249 15.14 10.32 15.66
N TYR A 250 16.24 9.97 14.97
CA TYR A 250 17.38 10.87 14.82
C TYR A 250 17.81 10.96 13.36
N ILE A 251 18.26 12.13 12.95
CA ILE A 251 18.77 12.37 11.60
C ILE A 251 20.29 12.34 11.62
N ALA A 252 20.85 11.58 10.71
CA ALA A 252 22.28 11.52 10.43
C ALA A 252 22.54 11.75 8.94
N TYR A 253 23.79 11.92 8.56
CA TYR A 253 24.20 12.12 7.18
C TYR A 253 25.46 11.33 6.86
N THR A 254 25.52 10.73 5.67
CA THR A 254 26.79 10.30 5.10
C THR A 254 27.67 11.53 4.83
N ASN A 255 28.94 11.32 4.59
CA ASN A 255 29.91 12.37 4.29
C ASN A 255 30.84 11.96 3.15
N GLU A 256 31.78 12.80 2.79
CA GLU A 256 32.71 12.54 1.69
C GLU A 256 33.60 11.31 1.94
N GLU A 257 33.98 11.06 3.19
CA GLU A 257 34.74 9.85 3.57
C GLU A 257 33.91 8.56 3.38
N THR A 258 32.64 8.56 3.80
CA THR A 258 31.71 7.47 3.51
C THR A 258 31.61 7.22 2.01
N HIS A 259 31.50 8.31 1.22
CA HIS A 259 31.39 8.19 -0.24
C HIS A 259 32.70 7.73 -0.89
N ARG A 260 33.87 8.11 -0.34
CA ARG A 260 35.17 7.65 -0.81
C ARG A 260 35.28 6.13 -0.60
N ILE A 261 35.00 5.63 0.60
CA ILE A 261 35.02 4.20 0.92
C ILE A 261 34.12 3.43 -0.07
N ILE A 262 32.89 3.90 -0.31
CA ILE A 262 31.97 3.26 -1.25
C ILE A 262 32.56 3.20 -2.67
N ARG A 263 33.15 4.29 -3.18
CA ARG A 263 33.70 4.34 -4.53
C ARG A 263 34.93 3.45 -4.71
N GLU A 264 35.80 3.39 -3.72
CA GLU A 264 37.00 2.55 -3.74
C GLU A 264 36.66 1.06 -3.76
N HIS A 265 35.55 0.67 -3.11
CA HIS A 265 35.10 -0.71 -3.01
C HIS A 265 33.91 -1.06 -3.92
N ILE A 266 33.56 -0.21 -4.88
CA ILE A 266 32.33 -0.39 -5.69
C ILE A 266 32.33 -1.70 -6.49
N SER A 267 33.50 -2.19 -6.89
CA SER A 267 33.64 -3.48 -7.59
C SER A 267 33.31 -4.70 -6.73
N GLU A 268 33.34 -4.55 -5.39
CA GLU A 268 32.99 -5.59 -4.44
C GLU A 268 31.47 -5.58 -4.11
N SER A 269 30.72 -4.62 -4.64
CA SER A 269 29.28 -4.62 -4.51
C SER A 269 28.64 -5.67 -5.41
N PRO A 270 27.82 -6.60 -4.88
CA PRO A 270 27.08 -7.58 -5.66
C PRO A 270 26.19 -6.97 -6.74
N LEU A 271 25.76 -5.72 -6.54
CA LEU A 271 24.98 -4.97 -7.51
C LEU A 271 25.79 -4.60 -8.75
N TYR A 272 27.08 -4.25 -8.56
CA TYR A 272 27.98 -3.79 -9.64
C TYR A 272 28.84 -4.90 -10.20
N SER A 273 29.09 -5.97 -9.45
CA SER A 273 29.80 -7.18 -9.93
C SER A 273 28.92 -8.10 -10.78
N GLY A 274 27.59 -7.84 -10.86
CA GLY A 274 26.66 -8.66 -11.65
C GLY A 274 26.19 -9.95 -10.97
N GLN A 275 26.48 -10.12 -9.69
CA GLN A 275 25.99 -11.28 -8.91
C GLN A 275 24.48 -11.18 -8.63
N ILE A 276 23.95 -9.97 -8.43
CA ILE A 276 22.52 -9.70 -8.32
C ILE A 276 21.91 -9.68 -9.72
N LYS A 277 20.96 -10.58 -9.98
CA LYS A 277 20.23 -10.68 -11.25
C LYS A 277 18.85 -10.02 -11.18
N GLY A 278 18.25 -9.97 -9.99
CA GLY A 278 16.93 -9.39 -9.75
C GLY A 278 16.93 -7.86 -9.87
N VAL A 279 15.86 -7.32 -10.44
CA VAL A 279 15.68 -5.87 -10.54
C VAL A 279 15.28 -5.30 -9.17
N GLY A 280 15.95 -4.23 -8.74
CA GLY A 280 15.70 -3.55 -7.47
C GLY A 280 14.67 -2.40 -7.58
N PRO A 281 14.07 -1.99 -6.44
CA PRO A 281 13.09 -0.92 -6.43
C PRO A 281 13.71 0.45 -6.69
N ARG A 282 13.10 1.22 -7.58
CA ARG A 282 13.54 2.58 -7.96
C ARG A 282 13.59 3.56 -6.79
N TYR A 283 12.66 3.44 -5.84
CA TYR A 283 12.50 4.39 -4.73
C TYR A 283 13.17 3.95 -3.41
N CYS A 284 13.92 2.86 -3.42
CA CYS A 284 14.75 2.42 -2.30
C CYS A 284 16.11 1.91 -2.81
N PRO A 285 16.89 2.77 -3.47
CA PRO A 285 18.23 2.40 -3.91
C PRO A 285 19.11 2.14 -2.69
N SER A 286 20.09 1.24 -2.83
CA SER A 286 21.13 1.06 -1.83
C SER A 286 22.00 2.33 -1.72
N ILE A 287 22.76 2.46 -0.64
CA ILE A 287 23.58 3.65 -0.43
C ILE A 287 24.69 3.74 -1.49
N GLU A 288 25.28 2.62 -1.91
CA GLU A 288 26.25 2.59 -3.00
C GLU A 288 25.62 3.05 -4.33
N ASP A 289 24.38 2.67 -4.61
CA ASP A 289 23.66 3.11 -5.82
C ASP A 289 23.38 4.63 -5.79
N LYS A 290 23.04 5.19 -4.61
CA LYS A 290 22.86 6.64 -4.45
C LYS A 290 24.15 7.41 -4.71
N VAL A 291 25.29 6.93 -4.17
CA VAL A 291 26.59 7.58 -4.33
C VAL A 291 27.06 7.56 -5.79
N VAL A 292 26.78 6.46 -6.51
CA VAL A 292 27.14 6.36 -7.94
C VAL A 292 26.22 7.21 -8.82
N ARG A 293 24.90 7.17 -8.59
CA ARG A 293 23.92 7.92 -9.41
C ARG A 293 23.91 9.43 -9.16
N PHE A 294 24.31 9.84 -7.96
CA PHE A 294 24.33 11.26 -7.57
C PHE A 294 25.71 11.68 -7.10
N PRO A 295 26.73 11.66 -7.99
CA PRO A 295 28.14 11.90 -7.62
C PRO A 295 28.39 13.31 -7.06
N ASP A 296 27.57 14.30 -7.44
CA ASP A 296 27.69 15.70 -7.00
C ASP A 296 27.13 15.92 -5.59
N LYS A 297 26.45 14.94 -5.00
CA LYS A 297 25.97 15.04 -3.63
C LYS A 297 27.07 14.71 -2.64
N THR A 298 27.37 15.65 -1.75
CA THR A 298 28.39 15.47 -0.69
C THR A 298 27.88 14.68 0.51
N ARG A 299 26.56 14.55 0.65
CA ARG A 299 25.91 13.80 1.74
C ARG A 299 24.54 13.26 1.35
N HIS A 300 24.15 12.16 1.96
CA HIS A 300 22.80 11.59 1.93
C HIS A 300 22.21 11.53 3.33
N GLN A 301 20.96 11.89 3.47
CA GLN A 301 20.23 11.84 4.74
C GLN A 301 19.93 10.39 5.14
N LEU A 302 20.09 10.10 6.42
CA LEU A 302 19.80 8.84 7.08
C LEU A 302 18.87 9.11 8.26
N PHE A 303 18.06 8.10 8.63
CA PHE A 303 17.22 8.17 9.83
C PHE A 303 17.56 6.99 10.73
N LEU A 304 17.87 7.27 11.98
CA LEU A 304 18.02 6.26 13.02
C LEU A 304 16.68 6.11 13.75
N GLU A 305 16.05 4.97 13.57
CA GLU A 305 14.66 4.71 13.97
C GLU A 305 14.58 3.59 15.02
N PRO A 306 13.82 3.76 16.13
CA PRO A 306 13.64 2.72 17.13
C PRO A 306 12.87 1.52 16.56
N MET A 307 13.30 0.30 16.89
CA MET A 307 12.67 -0.95 16.48
C MET A 307 11.57 -1.44 17.45
N GLY A 308 11.48 -0.83 18.62
CA GLY A 308 10.50 -1.17 19.66
C GLY A 308 10.81 -0.46 20.98
N ASP A 309 9.85 -0.50 21.90
CA ASP A 309 10.05 -0.09 23.28
C ASP A 309 10.75 -1.22 24.06
N GLY A 310 11.77 -0.88 24.84
CA GLY A 310 12.53 -1.87 25.61
C GLY A 310 13.58 -2.66 24.84
N THR A 311 13.88 -2.29 23.58
CA THR A 311 15.01 -2.84 22.82
C THR A 311 16.06 -1.77 22.51
N HIS A 312 17.33 -2.18 22.45
CA HIS A 312 18.42 -1.32 21.97
C HIS A 312 18.66 -1.43 20.46
N GLU A 313 17.86 -2.21 19.74
CA GLU A 313 17.98 -2.36 18.30
C GLU A 313 17.40 -1.13 17.57
N MET A 314 18.25 -0.44 16.80
CA MET A 314 17.88 0.72 15.99
C MET A 314 18.05 0.42 14.50
N TYR A 315 17.13 0.90 13.68
CA TYR A 315 17.15 0.74 12.23
C TYR A 315 17.75 1.99 11.55
N LEU A 316 18.80 1.83 10.74
CA LEU A 316 19.44 2.94 10.04
C LEU A 316 18.86 3.12 8.63
N GLN A 317 17.68 3.72 8.55
CA GLN A 317 16.99 3.92 7.27
C GLN A 317 17.81 4.78 6.31
N GLY A 318 17.85 4.36 5.05
CA GLY A 318 18.59 5.05 3.99
C GLY A 318 20.00 4.51 3.77
N PHE A 319 20.48 3.61 4.65
CA PHE A 319 21.80 2.98 4.59
C PHE A 319 21.74 1.51 4.14
N SER A 320 20.74 1.16 3.34
CA SER A 320 20.63 -0.19 2.73
C SER A 320 21.84 -0.46 1.84
N SER A 321 22.44 -1.63 1.99
CA SER A 321 23.63 -2.03 1.23
C SER A 321 23.71 -3.55 1.06
N SER A 322 24.43 -3.98 0.05
CA SER A 322 24.85 -5.38 -0.13
C SER A 322 26.36 -5.55 -0.11
N MET A 323 27.12 -4.51 0.22
CA MET A 323 28.57 -4.54 0.37
C MET A 323 29.02 -5.61 1.38
N PRO A 324 30.24 -6.13 1.28
CA PRO A 324 30.85 -6.98 2.30
C PRO A 324 30.75 -6.38 3.70
N SER A 325 30.59 -7.22 4.71
CA SER A 325 30.34 -6.79 6.11
C SER A 325 31.44 -5.89 6.67
N TYR A 326 32.72 -6.12 6.30
CA TYR A 326 33.85 -5.30 6.75
C TYR A 326 33.80 -3.89 6.14
N ILE A 327 33.32 -3.75 4.88
CA ILE A 327 33.13 -2.45 4.24
C ILE A 327 31.93 -1.74 4.88
N GLN A 328 30.85 -2.46 5.17
CA GLN A 328 29.71 -1.87 5.88
C GLN A 328 30.12 -1.25 7.22
N ALA A 329 31.02 -1.92 7.97
CA ALA A 329 31.57 -1.38 9.21
C ALA A 329 32.40 -0.09 8.98
N GLN A 330 33.28 -0.08 7.98
CA GLN A 330 34.07 1.12 7.63
C GLN A 330 33.18 2.29 7.22
N MET A 331 32.18 2.03 6.36
CA MET A 331 31.19 3.03 5.93
C MET A 331 30.44 3.59 7.14
N LEU A 332 29.98 2.74 8.05
CA LEU A 332 29.23 3.14 9.25
C LEU A 332 30.10 4.01 10.17
N HIS A 333 31.32 3.57 10.47
CA HIS A 333 32.24 4.27 11.39
C HIS A 333 32.77 5.60 10.82
N SER A 334 32.63 5.85 9.52
CA SER A 334 32.93 7.16 8.92
C SER A 334 31.84 8.21 9.17
N ILE A 335 30.65 7.82 9.63
CA ILE A 335 29.51 8.71 9.87
C ILE A 335 29.61 9.30 11.28
N LYS A 336 29.43 10.63 11.39
CA LYS A 336 29.47 11.35 12.66
C LYS A 336 28.40 10.81 13.62
N GLY A 337 28.84 10.44 14.84
CA GLY A 337 28.01 9.83 15.88
C GLY A 337 27.94 8.30 15.83
N PHE A 338 28.56 7.68 14.80
CA PHE A 338 28.59 6.23 14.64
C PHE A 338 30.01 5.65 14.65
N GLU A 339 31.00 6.42 15.06
CA GLU A 339 32.43 6.05 15.04
C GLU A 339 32.70 4.74 15.84
N ASN A 340 31.90 4.50 16.90
CA ASN A 340 32.01 3.32 17.74
C ASN A 340 30.76 2.43 17.66
N ALA A 341 29.90 2.62 16.65
CA ALA A 341 28.63 1.94 16.53
C ALA A 341 28.80 0.43 16.30
N VAL A 342 28.10 -0.37 17.08
CA VAL A 342 28.07 -1.83 16.96
C VAL A 342 26.93 -2.25 16.05
N VAL A 343 27.26 -3.01 15.00
CA VAL A 343 26.26 -3.59 14.10
C VAL A 343 25.69 -4.86 14.73
N MET A 344 24.41 -4.84 15.09
CA MET A 344 23.68 -6.01 15.59
C MET A 344 23.27 -6.96 14.45
N ARG A 345 22.94 -6.41 13.29
CA ARG A 345 22.63 -7.15 12.05
C ARG A 345 23.15 -6.37 10.85
N HIS A 346 23.85 -7.06 9.96
CA HIS A 346 24.35 -6.44 8.74
C HIS A 346 23.21 -6.11 7.76
N ALA A 347 23.45 -5.10 6.93
CA ALA A 347 22.66 -4.85 5.75
C ALA A 347 22.83 -6.01 4.75
N TYR A 348 21.80 -6.29 3.97
CA TYR A 348 21.84 -7.32 2.93
C TYR A 348 20.90 -6.99 1.78
N ALA A 349 21.20 -7.55 0.62
CA ALA A 349 20.21 -7.68 -0.45
C ALA A 349 19.54 -9.05 -0.36
N ILE A 350 18.26 -9.11 -0.75
CA ILE A 350 17.51 -10.35 -0.92
C ILE A 350 16.89 -10.40 -2.30
N GLU A 351 17.11 -11.51 -3.02
CA GLU A 351 16.40 -11.83 -4.26
C GLU A 351 15.31 -12.85 -3.98
N TYR A 352 14.21 -12.75 -4.70
CA TYR A 352 13.04 -13.62 -4.54
C TYR A 352 12.22 -13.68 -5.81
N ASP A 353 11.43 -14.75 -5.97
CA ASP A 353 10.52 -14.91 -7.10
C ASP A 353 9.19 -14.20 -6.83
N CYS A 354 8.61 -13.65 -7.88
CA CYS A 354 7.28 -13.04 -7.92
C CYS A 354 6.64 -13.33 -9.28
N ILE A 355 5.39 -12.92 -9.48
CA ILE A 355 4.69 -13.17 -10.74
C ILE A 355 4.65 -11.93 -11.65
N ASP A 356 4.44 -12.16 -12.93
CA ASP A 356 3.90 -11.14 -13.82
C ASP A 356 2.44 -10.90 -13.47
N SER A 357 2.16 -9.78 -12.79
CA SER A 357 0.83 -9.46 -12.27
C SER A 357 -0.24 -9.18 -13.35
N THR A 358 0.15 -9.04 -14.61
CA THR A 358 -0.79 -8.92 -15.73
C THR A 358 -1.64 -10.17 -15.96
N GLN A 359 -1.24 -11.30 -15.37
CA GLN A 359 -2.02 -12.55 -15.34
C GLN A 359 -3.23 -12.49 -14.40
N LEU A 360 -3.29 -11.49 -13.52
CA LEU A 360 -4.39 -11.30 -12.58
C LEU A 360 -5.49 -10.41 -13.16
N SER A 361 -6.71 -10.67 -12.73
CA SER A 361 -7.85 -9.77 -12.91
C SER A 361 -7.83 -8.63 -11.87
N ALA A 362 -8.71 -7.65 -12.00
CA ALA A 362 -8.89 -6.59 -11.01
C ALA A 362 -9.38 -7.10 -9.63
N ALA A 363 -9.86 -8.33 -9.56
CA ALA A 363 -10.20 -9.03 -8.31
C ALA A 363 -8.98 -9.71 -7.66
N LEU A 364 -7.78 -9.61 -8.25
CA LEU A 364 -6.54 -10.31 -7.90
C LEU A 364 -6.59 -11.83 -8.06
N MET A 365 -7.58 -12.36 -8.79
CA MET A 365 -7.69 -13.76 -9.19
C MET A 365 -6.95 -13.99 -10.50
N PHE A 366 -6.25 -15.12 -10.64
CA PHE A 366 -5.65 -15.52 -11.90
C PHE A 366 -6.72 -15.74 -12.97
N LYS A 367 -6.54 -15.15 -14.16
CA LYS A 367 -7.48 -15.23 -15.27
C LYS A 367 -7.67 -16.66 -15.76
N GLU A 368 -6.59 -17.43 -15.84
CA GLU A 368 -6.56 -18.82 -16.36
C GLU A 368 -6.76 -19.88 -15.27
N ILE A 369 -6.81 -19.48 -13.99
CA ILE A 369 -6.92 -20.42 -12.86
C ILE A 369 -7.98 -19.89 -11.88
N PRO A 370 -9.28 -20.10 -12.16
CA PRO A 370 -10.36 -19.66 -11.30
C PRO A 370 -10.24 -20.21 -9.88
N GLY A 371 -10.32 -19.32 -8.87
CA GLY A 371 -10.17 -19.67 -7.46
C GLY A 371 -8.75 -19.53 -6.92
N LEU A 372 -7.73 -19.32 -7.77
CA LEU A 372 -6.37 -18.99 -7.34
C LEU A 372 -6.19 -17.47 -7.35
N PHE A 373 -5.66 -16.92 -6.26
CA PHE A 373 -5.40 -15.49 -6.06
C PHE A 373 -3.94 -15.25 -5.71
N GLY A 374 -3.46 -14.03 -5.98
CA GLY A 374 -2.14 -13.58 -5.53
C GLY A 374 -2.25 -12.25 -4.79
N ALA A 375 -1.41 -12.03 -3.77
CA ALA A 375 -1.37 -10.76 -3.06
C ALA A 375 0.02 -10.40 -2.52
N GLY A 376 0.27 -9.10 -2.39
CA GLY A 376 1.49 -8.56 -1.80
C GLY A 376 2.70 -8.62 -2.73
N GLN A 377 3.86 -8.89 -2.16
CA GLN A 377 5.12 -8.92 -2.92
C GLN A 377 5.17 -10.04 -3.96
N PHE A 378 4.40 -11.09 -3.77
CA PHE A 378 4.18 -12.11 -4.78
C PHE A 378 3.68 -11.53 -6.11
N ASN A 379 2.87 -10.47 -6.07
CA ASN A 379 2.39 -9.74 -7.26
C ASN A 379 3.36 -8.66 -7.74
N GLY A 380 4.60 -8.62 -7.23
CA GLY A 380 5.63 -7.68 -7.66
C GLY A 380 5.56 -6.29 -7.00
N THR A 381 4.89 -6.14 -5.86
CA THR A 381 4.92 -4.90 -5.07
C THR A 381 6.05 -4.90 -4.02
N SER A 382 6.34 -3.74 -3.43
CA SER A 382 7.30 -3.60 -2.34
C SER A 382 6.78 -2.60 -1.30
N GLY A 383 6.26 -3.13 -0.19
CA GLY A 383 5.77 -2.38 0.96
C GLY A 383 4.68 -3.13 1.72
N TYR A 384 4.60 -2.87 3.02
CA TYR A 384 3.66 -3.55 3.91
C TYR A 384 2.21 -3.15 3.61
N GLU A 385 1.99 -1.88 3.32
CA GLU A 385 0.68 -1.29 3.05
C GLU A 385 0.13 -1.76 1.70
N GLU A 386 0.99 -1.84 0.68
CA GLU A 386 0.62 -2.42 -0.62
C GLU A 386 0.27 -3.90 -0.50
N ALA A 387 0.99 -4.62 0.37
CA ALA A 387 0.73 -6.03 0.62
C ALA A 387 -0.60 -6.22 1.35
N ALA A 388 -0.83 -5.46 2.42
CA ALA A 388 -2.07 -5.48 3.20
C ALA A 388 -3.30 -5.15 2.34
N ALA A 389 -3.22 -4.08 1.52
CA ALA A 389 -4.29 -3.66 0.62
C ALA A 389 -4.67 -4.77 -0.37
N GLN A 390 -3.68 -5.41 -1.00
CA GLN A 390 -3.92 -6.52 -1.92
C GLN A 390 -4.48 -7.74 -1.19
N GLY A 391 -3.94 -8.07 -0.02
CA GLY A 391 -4.44 -9.17 0.82
C GLY A 391 -5.91 -9.00 1.16
N LEU A 392 -6.30 -7.82 1.62
CA LEU A 392 -7.69 -7.49 1.95
C LEU A 392 -8.63 -7.72 0.75
N ILE A 393 -8.26 -7.21 -0.42
CA ILE A 393 -9.07 -7.36 -1.65
C ILE A 393 -9.11 -8.83 -2.11
N ALA A 394 -7.99 -9.53 -2.08
CA ALA A 394 -7.94 -10.95 -2.46
C ALA A 394 -8.78 -11.82 -1.51
N GLY A 395 -8.67 -11.61 -0.19
CA GLY A 395 -9.43 -12.32 0.82
C GLY A 395 -10.94 -12.08 0.71
N MET A 396 -11.32 -10.80 0.53
CA MET A 396 -12.72 -10.41 0.30
C MET A 396 -13.29 -11.11 -0.96
N ASN A 397 -12.55 -11.07 -2.06
CA ASN A 397 -13.00 -11.66 -3.33
C ASN A 397 -12.98 -13.19 -3.31
N ALA A 398 -12.05 -13.81 -2.61
CA ALA A 398 -12.08 -15.26 -2.38
C ALA A 398 -13.35 -15.68 -1.60
N ALA A 399 -13.70 -14.94 -0.54
CA ALA A 399 -14.93 -15.17 0.22
C ALA A 399 -16.19 -14.93 -0.61
N LEU A 400 -16.22 -13.88 -1.43
CA LEU A 400 -17.36 -13.62 -2.33
C LEU A 400 -17.52 -14.74 -3.36
N LEU A 401 -16.42 -15.22 -3.95
CA LEU A 401 -16.43 -16.35 -4.89
C LEU A 401 -16.97 -17.63 -4.24
N VAL A 402 -16.55 -17.96 -3.02
CA VAL A 402 -17.06 -19.11 -2.25
C VAL A 402 -18.57 -18.98 -2.03
N LYS A 403 -19.07 -17.76 -1.82
CA LYS A 403 -20.49 -17.48 -1.60
C LYS A 403 -21.31 -17.31 -2.89
N GLY A 404 -20.71 -17.50 -4.06
CA GLY A 404 -21.36 -17.31 -5.36
C GLY A 404 -21.79 -15.86 -5.63
N ARG A 405 -21.09 -14.87 -5.07
CA ARG A 405 -21.35 -13.44 -5.24
C ARG A 405 -20.33 -12.82 -6.20
N GLU A 406 -20.73 -11.73 -6.84
CA GLU A 406 -19.87 -10.96 -7.72
C GLU A 406 -18.66 -10.37 -6.98
N PRO A 407 -17.48 -10.31 -7.64
CA PRO A 407 -16.30 -9.75 -7.02
C PRO A 407 -16.40 -8.23 -6.83
N VAL A 408 -15.80 -7.74 -5.76
CA VAL A 408 -15.58 -6.31 -5.55
C VAL A 408 -14.31 -5.88 -6.28
N THR A 409 -14.43 -4.92 -7.18
CA THR A 409 -13.31 -4.29 -7.87
C THR A 409 -13.30 -2.78 -7.59
N LEU A 410 -12.15 -2.26 -7.19
CA LEU A 410 -11.97 -0.83 -6.93
C LEU A 410 -11.35 -0.17 -8.16
N THR A 411 -11.84 1.02 -8.48
CA THR A 411 -11.36 1.80 -9.64
C THR A 411 -10.32 2.85 -9.22
N ARG A 412 -9.51 3.33 -10.16
CA ARG A 412 -8.49 4.37 -9.93
C ARG A 412 -9.05 5.67 -9.35
N ASN A 413 -10.28 6.02 -9.68
CA ASN A 413 -10.96 7.22 -9.17
C ASN A 413 -11.77 6.98 -7.90
N SER A 414 -11.81 5.76 -7.38
CA SER A 414 -12.44 5.43 -6.09
C SER A 414 -11.43 5.30 -4.96
N SER A 415 -10.19 4.88 -5.25
CA SER A 415 -9.21 4.59 -4.20
C SER A 415 -7.77 4.50 -4.70
N TYR A 416 -6.82 4.67 -3.77
CA TYR A 416 -5.42 4.32 -3.98
C TYR A 416 -5.22 2.80 -4.14
N ILE A 417 -6.03 1.99 -3.45
CA ILE A 417 -6.06 0.53 -3.63
C ILE A 417 -6.45 0.21 -5.08
N GLY A 418 -7.48 0.86 -5.62
CA GLY A 418 -7.87 0.70 -7.02
C GLY A 418 -6.77 1.14 -7.99
N THR A 419 -6.09 2.25 -7.70
CA THR A 419 -4.93 2.70 -8.50
C THR A 419 -3.79 1.68 -8.47
N LEU A 420 -3.47 1.13 -7.30
CA LEU A 420 -2.45 0.10 -7.11
C LEU A 420 -2.75 -1.16 -7.94
N ILE A 421 -3.96 -1.69 -7.79
CA ILE A 421 -4.37 -2.92 -8.48
C ILE A 421 -4.42 -2.70 -9.99
N ASP A 422 -5.00 -1.59 -10.45
CA ASP A 422 -5.06 -1.28 -11.88
C ASP A 422 -3.66 -1.17 -12.50
N ASP A 423 -2.71 -0.47 -11.85
CA ASP A 423 -1.32 -0.40 -12.35
C ASP A 423 -0.68 -1.79 -12.48
N LEU A 424 -0.90 -2.68 -11.51
CA LEU A 424 -0.36 -4.04 -11.53
C LEU A 424 -0.95 -4.90 -12.65
N VAL A 425 -2.28 -4.96 -12.75
CA VAL A 425 -2.94 -5.92 -13.65
C VAL A 425 -3.03 -5.44 -15.10
N THR A 426 -2.90 -4.12 -15.36
CA THR A 426 -2.96 -3.55 -16.71
C THR A 426 -1.60 -3.24 -17.30
N LYS A 427 -0.68 -2.68 -16.51
CA LYS A 427 0.66 -2.27 -16.98
C LYS A 427 1.72 -3.30 -16.65
N GLY A 428 1.49 -4.11 -15.61
CA GLY A 428 2.53 -4.92 -15.00
C GLY A 428 3.63 -4.07 -14.36
N THR A 429 4.69 -4.71 -13.92
CA THR A 429 5.84 -4.00 -13.37
C THR A 429 7.14 -4.70 -13.77
N ASN A 430 8.15 -3.89 -14.14
CA ASN A 430 9.50 -4.36 -14.45
C ASN A 430 10.46 -4.16 -13.24
N GLU A 431 9.98 -3.55 -12.16
CA GLU A 431 10.69 -3.29 -10.91
C GLU A 431 9.69 -3.39 -9.75
N PRO A 432 10.14 -3.66 -8.50
CA PRO A 432 9.22 -3.70 -7.35
C PRO A 432 8.39 -2.43 -7.25
N TYR A 433 7.07 -2.59 -7.43
CA TYR A 433 6.13 -1.47 -7.45
C TYR A 433 5.97 -0.87 -6.05
N ARG A 434 5.94 0.46 -5.98
CA ARG A 434 5.60 1.23 -4.78
C ARG A 434 4.50 2.23 -5.05
N MET A 435 3.54 2.31 -4.14
CA MET A 435 2.51 3.34 -4.17
C MET A 435 3.10 4.69 -3.75
N MET A 436 2.83 5.70 -4.55
CA MET A 436 3.19 7.09 -4.32
C MET A 436 2.01 7.97 -4.70
N THR A 437 1.87 9.14 -4.07
CA THR A 437 0.79 10.08 -4.42
C THR A 437 0.82 10.52 -5.89
N SER A 438 1.98 10.50 -6.52
CA SER A 438 2.14 10.81 -7.95
C SER A 438 1.54 9.78 -8.90
N ARG A 439 1.19 8.58 -8.41
CA ARG A 439 0.57 7.52 -9.22
C ARG A 439 -0.93 7.74 -9.43
N SER A 440 -1.56 8.49 -8.55
CA SER A 440 -2.98 8.84 -8.68
C SER A 440 -3.17 10.14 -9.45
N GLU A 441 -4.12 10.14 -10.37
CA GLU A 441 -4.61 11.30 -11.11
C GLU A 441 -5.58 12.15 -10.27
N PHE A 442 -6.20 11.55 -9.25
CA PHE A 442 -7.35 12.09 -8.50
C PHE A 442 -7.02 12.35 -7.02
N ARG A 443 -5.89 13.01 -6.73
CA ARG A 443 -5.35 13.13 -5.37
C ARG A 443 -6.23 13.89 -4.40
N LEU A 444 -6.98 14.88 -4.89
CA LEU A 444 -7.80 15.74 -4.02
C LEU A 444 -9.11 15.06 -3.62
N ILE A 445 -9.66 14.18 -4.45
CA ILE A 445 -10.82 13.36 -4.08
C ILE A 445 -10.44 12.06 -3.37
N LEU A 446 -9.17 11.63 -3.46
CA LEU A 446 -8.66 10.41 -2.82
C LEU A 446 -7.79 10.72 -1.59
N ARG A 447 -8.21 11.68 -0.76
CA ARG A 447 -7.49 12.04 0.47
C ARG A 447 -7.59 10.93 1.51
N GLN A 448 -6.65 10.92 2.45
CA GLN A 448 -6.69 9.98 3.58
C GLN A 448 -7.86 10.27 4.54
N ASP A 449 -8.24 11.54 4.74
CA ASP A 449 -9.31 11.96 5.65
C ASP A 449 -10.71 11.55 5.21
N ASN A 450 -10.91 11.27 3.92
CA ASN A 450 -12.19 10.87 3.34
C ASN A 450 -12.22 9.42 2.82
N ALA A 451 -11.29 8.58 3.26
CA ALA A 451 -11.23 7.18 2.82
C ALA A 451 -12.52 6.41 3.19
N ASP A 452 -13.05 6.69 4.37
CA ASP A 452 -14.30 6.12 4.87
C ASP A 452 -15.51 6.53 4.02
N ASP A 453 -15.59 7.78 3.55
CA ASP A 453 -16.68 8.24 2.67
C ASP A 453 -16.72 7.51 1.33
N ARG A 454 -15.56 7.07 0.85
CA ARG A 454 -15.44 6.39 -0.44
C ARG A 454 -15.63 4.86 -0.35
N LEU A 455 -15.28 4.23 0.79
CA LEU A 455 -15.08 2.78 0.85
C LEU A 455 -15.90 2.05 1.92
N SER A 456 -16.39 2.72 2.98
CA SER A 456 -17.08 2.01 4.07
C SER A 456 -18.39 1.35 3.63
N GLU A 457 -19.15 1.96 2.73
CA GLU A 457 -20.37 1.33 2.19
C GLU A 457 -20.02 0.11 1.33
N ILE A 458 -18.88 0.09 0.64
CA ILE A 458 -18.41 -1.07 -0.14
C ILE A 458 -18.04 -2.20 0.80
N GLY A 459 -17.26 -1.92 1.86
CA GLY A 459 -16.87 -2.91 2.87
C GLY A 459 -18.08 -3.53 3.57
N TYR A 460 -19.08 -2.70 3.90
CA TYR A 460 -20.33 -3.15 4.51
C TYR A 460 -21.18 -4.01 3.56
N ALA A 461 -21.35 -3.58 2.31
CA ALA A 461 -22.09 -4.32 1.29
C ALA A 461 -21.43 -5.68 0.96
N ALA A 462 -20.08 -5.74 1.00
CA ALA A 462 -19.36 -7.01 0.86
C ALA A 462 -19.61 -7.95 2.05
N GLY A 463 -19.91 -7.42 3.23
CA GLY A 463 -20.10 -8.17 4.47
C GLY A 463 -18.83 -8.26 5.34
N LEU A 464 -17.84 -7.40 5.09
CA LEU A 464 -16.60 -7.34 5.85
C LEU A 464 -16.65 -6.30 6.97
N LEU A 465 -17.21 -5.11 6.71
CA LEU A 465 -17.30 -4.05 7.71
C LEU A 465 -18.49 -4.32 8.66
N PRO A 466 -18.29 -4.34 10.01
CA PRO A 466 -19.38 -4.56 10.98
C PRO A 466 -20.42 -3.43 10.99
N GLY A 467 -21.66 -3.78 11.43
CA GLY A 467 -22.76 -2.83 11.51
C GLY A 467 -22.50 -1.61 12.40
N GLU A 468 -21.78 -1.79 13.51
CA GLU A 468 -21.43 -0.67 14.40
C GLU A 468 -20.49 0.33 13.72
N LYS A 469 -19.53 -0.15 12.93
CA LYS A 469 -18.60 0.70 12.20
C LYS A 469 -19.29 1.53 11.12
N ILE A 470 -20.17 0.91 10.34
CA ILE A 470 -20.92 1.64 9.30
C ILE A 470 -21.85 2.70 9.92
N MET A 471 -22.43 2.44 11.08
CA MET A 471 -23.26 3.44 11.79
C MET A 471 -22.43 4.63 12.28
N ARG A 472 -21.23 4.39 12.83
CA ARG A 472 -20.29 5.47 13.22
C ARG A 472 -19.88 6.31 12.02
N PHE A 473 -19.53 5.67 10.90
CA PHE A 473 -19.20 6.37 9.66
C PHE A 473 -20.38 7.24 9.18
N ARG A 474 -21.60 6.69 9.12
CA ARG A 474 -22.79 7.44 8.69
C ARG A 474 -23.08 8.63 9.60
N SER A 475 -22.86 8.50 10.91
CA SER A 475 -22.96 9.59 11.86
C SER A 475 -21.90 10.68 11.60
N LYS A 476 -20.62 10.30 11.38
CA LYS A 476 -19.55 11.23 11.00
C LYS A 476 -19.89 11.98 9.71
N LYS A 477 -20.36 11.29 8.69
CA LYS A 477 -20.77 11.88 7.42
C LYS A 477 -21.90 12.88 7.58
N ALA A 478 -22.92 12.55 8.37
CA ALA A 478 -24.02 13.45 8.66
C ALA A 478 -23.55 14.73 9.38
N GLN A 479 -22.60 14.61 10.32
CA GLN A 479 -22.01 15.76 11.01
C GLN A 479 -21.23 16.66 10.05
N ILE A 480 -20.44 16.09 9.14
CA ILE A 480 -19.68 16.83 8.11
C ILE A 480 -20.64 17.64 7.23
N GLU A 481 -21.69 17.00 6.70
CA GLU A 481 -22.65 17.67 5.82
C GLU A 481 -23.47 18.75 6.57
N ALA A 482 -23.87 18.49 7.81
CA ALA A 482 -24.55 19.48 8.66
C ALA A 482 -23.66 20.72 8.91
N GLU A 483 -22.38 20.51 9.22
CA GLU A 483 -21.44 21.60 9.46
C GLU A 483 -21.14 22.39 8.18
N LYS A 484 -20.96 21.74 7.05
CA LYS A 484 -20.82 22.41 5.74
C LYS A 484 -22.05 23.26 5.39
N ALA A 485 -23.24 22.75 5.68
CA ALA A 485 -24.50 23.49 5.48
C ALA A 485 -24.58 24.71 6.41
N ARG A 486 -24.24 24.56 7.70
CA ARG A 486 -24.20 25.64 8.67
C ARG A 486 -23.22 26.73 8.24
N LEU A 487 -21.99 26.40 7.89
CA LEU A 487 -20.97 27.35 7.44
C LEU A 487 -21.36 28.10 6.16
N ARG A 488 -22.21 27.51 5.31
CA ARG A 488 -22.80 28.19 4.14
C ARG A 488 -23.95 29.13 4.50
N SER A 489 -24.61 28.97 5.66
CA SER A 489 -25.71 29.79 6.10
C SER A 489 -25.28 30.96 6.96
N VAL A 490 -24.28 30.82 7.82
CA VAL A 490 -23.80 31.84 8.75
C VAL A 490 -23.07 32.96 8.01
N ILE A 491 -23.52 34.20 8.20
CA ILE A 491 -22.96 35.44 7.64
C ILE A 491 -22.30 36.23 8.73
N VAL A 492 -21.04 36.62 8.51
CA VAL A 492 -20.28 37.51 9.41
C VAL A 492 -20.11 38.87 8.74
N SER A 493 -20.27 39.93 9.50
CA SER A 493 -20.13 41.30 9.00
C SER A 493 -18.86 41.99 9.55
N PRO A 494 -18.38 43.08 8.93
CA PRO A 494 -17.24 43.84 9.46
C PRO A 494 -17.40 44.28 10.94
N LYS A 495 -18.65 44.39 11.42
CA LYS A 495 -18.96 44.82 12.80
C LYS A 495 -18.71 43.71 13.82
N ASP A 496 -18.58 42.46 13.38
CA ASP A 496 -18.40 41.30 14.25
C ASP A 496 -16.93 41.07 14.64
N GLY A 497 -16.01 41.98 14.31
CA GLY A 497 -14.58 41.88 14.63
C GLY A 497 -13.77 41.02 13.66
N ILE A 498 -14.37 40.53 12.56
CA ILE A 498 -13.72 39.66 11.61
C ILE A 498 -12.52 40.31 10.89
N ASN A 499 -12.55 41.63 10.66
CA ASN A 499 -11.46 42.28 9.92
C ASN A 499 -10.14 42.29 10.70
N GLU A 500 -10.18 42.42 12.04
CA GLU A 500 -8.99 42.30 12.88
C GLU A 500 -8.38 40.92 12.81
N ILE A 501 -9.22 39.89 12.75
CA ILE A 501 -8.80 38.50 12.59
C ILE A 501 -8.14 38.28 11.20
N LEU A 502 -8.77 38.79 10.14
CA LEU A 502 -8.23 38.69 8.79
C LEU A 502 -6.90 39.39 8.63
N GLU A 503 -6.77 40.63 9.17
CA GLU A 503 -5.53 41.39 9.14
C GLU A 503 -4.40 40.67 9.90
N SER A 504 -4.68 39.99 11.01
CA SER A 504 -3.68 39.27 11.80
C SER A 504 -3.00 38.12 11.01
N VAL A 505 -3.66 37.61 9.97
CA VAL A 505 -3.13 36.55 9.10
C VAL A 505 -2.79 37.04 7.69
N GLY A 506 -2.77 38.36 7.46
CA GLY A 506 -2.42 38.98 6.20
C GLY A 506 -3.48 38.85 5.10
N GLU A 507 -4.75 38.64 5.49
CA GLU A 507 -5.86 38.56 4.55
C GLU A 507 -6.59 39.92 4.42
N PRO A 508 -7.09 40.25 3.22
CA PRO A 508 -7.81 41.50 3.02
C PRO A 508 -9.10 41.60 3.86
N PRO A 509 -9.42 42.77 4.43
CA PRO A 509 -10.65 42.97 5.18
C PRO A 509 -11.89 42.85 4.28
N ILE A 510 -13.04 42.51 4.88
CA ILE A 510 -14.33 42.49 4.18
C ILE A 510 -15.03 43.84 4.34
N LYS A 511 -15.83 44.24 3.33
CA LYS A 511 -16.61 45.50 3.34
C LYS A 511 -18.08 45.26 3.59
N THR A 512 -18.57 44.07 3.33
CA THR A 512 -19.97 43.65 3.48
C THR A 512 -20.04 42.29 4.16
N GLY A 513 -21.23 41.86 4.59
CA GLY A 513 -21.42 40.53 5.15
C GLY A 513 -20.98 39.41 4.18
N VAL A 514 -20.22 38.46 4.70
CA VAL A 514 -19.67 37.31 3.94
C VAL A 514 -19.97 36.03 4.70
N ARG A 515 -20.29 34.96 3.99
CA ARG A 515 -20.51 33.63 4.58
C ARG A 515 -19.22 33.05 5.15
N LEU A 516 -19.29 32.32 6.25
CA LEU A 516 -18.12 31.64 6.83
C LEU A 516 -17.47 30.68 5.82
N SER A 517 -18.27 29.99 5.01
CA SER A 517 -17.77 29.11 3.94
C SER A 517 -16.91 29.84 2.90
N GLU A 518 -17.22 31.11 2.58
CA GLU A 518 -16.41 31.89 1.62
C GLU A 518 -15.12 32.42 2.27
N LEU A 519 -15.16 32.73 3.58
CA LEU A 519 -13.95 33.08 4.31
C LEU A 519 -12.97 31.90 4.41
N LEU A 520 -13.46 30.68 4.62
CA LEU A 520 -12.64 29.46 4.65
C LEU A 520 -11.92 29.17 3.33
N LYS A 521 -12.42 29.69 2.19
CA LYS A 521 -11.73 29.54 0.90
C LYS A 521 -10.44 30.37 0.80
N ARG A 522 -10.24 31.35 1.68
CA ARG A 522 -9.03 32.16 1.70
C ARG A 522 -7.82 31.35 2.20
N PRO A 523 -6.62 31.57 1.66
CA PRO A 523 -5.45 30.75 1.98
C PRO A 523 -5.14 30.61 3.48
N ASN A 524 -5.11 31.73 4.19
CA ASN A 524 -4.65 31.79 5.58
C ASN A 524 -5.78 31.64 6.60
N VAL A 525 -7.04 31.51 6.16
CA VAL A 525 -8.20 31.36 7.04
C VAL A 525 -8.45 29.89 7.36
N THR A 526 -8.50 29.58 8.64
CA THR A 526 -8.82 28.23 9.16
C THR A 526 -10.14 28.26 9.93
N TYR A 527 -10.72 27.07 10.13
CA TYR A 527 -11.93 26.91 10.94
C TYR A 527 -11.74 27.42 12.37
N GLU A 528 -10.56 27.17 12.96
CA GLU A 528 -10.23 27.63 14.32
C GLU A 528 -10.09 29.15 14.39
N LEU A 529 -9.53 29.78 13.37
CA LEU A 529 -9.37 31.21 13.29
C LEU A 529 -10.72 31.97 13.33
N LEU A 530 -11.78 31.33 12.81
CA LEU A 530 -13.12 31.91 12.75
C LEU A 530 -13.94 31.74 14.06
N ALA A 531 -13.44 31.00 15.05
CA ALA A 531 -14.16 30.72 16.29
C ALA A 531 -14.65 31.96 17.03
N PRO A 532 -13.89 33.07 17.15
CA PRO A 532 -14.35 34.26 17.88
C PRO A 532 -15.57 34.94 17.25
N VAL A 533 -15.79 34.77 15.94
CA VAL A 533 -16.90 35.40 15.20
C VAL A 533 -17.99 34.39 14.83
N ASP A 534 -17.94 33.19 15.36
CA ASP A 534 -18.90 32.10 15.13
C ASP A 534 -19.52 31.60 16.46
N PRO A 535 -20.40 32.39 17.11
CA PRO A 535 -20.98 32.05 18.41
C PRO A 535 -21.90 30.81 18.37
N GLU A 536 -22.37 30.42 17.20
CA GLU A 536 -23.20 29.22 17.02
C GLU A 536 -22.37 27.94 16.81
N ARG A 537 -21.04 28.05 16.81
CA ARG A 537 -20.14 26.92 16.65
C ARG A 537 -20.35 25.90 17.78
N LYS A 538 -20.57 24.63 17.36
CA LYS A 538 -20.66 23.50 18.29
C LYS A 538 -19.32 22.78 18.36
N PRO A 539 -18.98 22.15 19.49
CA PRO A 539 -17.83 21.27 19.56
C PRO A 539 -18.07 20.06 18.65
N LEU A 540 -17.14 19.81 17.73
CA LEU A 540 -17.16 18.69 16.79
C LEU A 540 -15.83 17.95 16.86
N PRO A 541 -15.81 16.64 16.55
CA PRO A 541 -14.56 15.88 16.42
C PRO A 541 -13.64 16.51 15.38
N ASP A 542 -12.33 16.50 15.64
CA ASP A 542 -11.32 17.07 14.74
C ASP A 542 -11.39 16.54 13.31
N ALA A 543 -11.66 15.25 13.16
CA ALA A 543 -11.80 14.62 11.85
C ALA A 543 -12.99 15.20 11.05
N VAL A 544 -14.10 15.55 11.72
CA VAL A 544 -15.26 16.21 11.10
C VAL A 544 -14.89 17.61 10.66
N VAL A 545 -14.26 18.38 11.55
CA VAL A 545 -13.82 19.76 11.28
C VAL A 545 -12.83 19.79 10.12
N PHE A 546 -11.82 18.94 10.15
CA PHE A 546 -10.78 18.89 9.11
C PHE A 546 -11.37 18.59 7.72
N THR A 547 -12.25 17.58 7.63
CA THR A 547 -12.88 17.21 6.36
C THR A 547 -13.83 18.29 5.87
N ALA A 548 -14.69 18.86 6.75
CA ALA A 548 -15.61 19.94 6.37
C ALA A 548 -14.88 21.18 5.87
N GLN A 549 -13.83 21.61 6.59
CA GLN A 549 -12.97 22.73 6.17
C GLN A 549 -12.31 22.46 4.82
N THR A 550 -11.72 21.26 4.64
CA THR A 550 -11.02 20.91 3.41
C THR A 550 -11.96 20.87 2.22
N ASP A 551 -13.13 20.28 2.37
CA ASP A 551 -14.14 20.21 1.31
C ASP A 551 -14.60 21.61 0.87
N LEU A 552 -14.85 22.54 1.81
CA LEU A 552 -15.24 23.89 1.48
C LEU A 552 -14.10 24.69 0.87
N LYS A 553 -12.90 24.59 1.44
CA LYS A 553 -11.71 25.33 0.96
C LYS A 553 -11.35 24.98 -0.48
N TYR A 554 -11.44 23.70 -0.83
CA TYR A 554 -11.07 23.19 -2.16
C TYR A 554 -12.27 22.85 -3.05
N GLU A 555 -13.49 23.31 -2.70
CA GLU A 555 -14.76 22.98 -3.37
C GLU A 555 -14.68 23.07 -4.90
N GLY A 556 -14.12 24.16 -5.42
CA GLY A 556 -14.00 24.38 -6.87
C GLY A 556 -13.09 23.37 -7.56
N TYR A 557 -11.96 23.02 -6.92
CA TYR A 557 -11.02 22.04 -7.44
C TYR A 557 -11.58 20.62 -7.34
N ILE A 558 -12.23 20.28 -6.22
CA ILE A 558 -12.91 19.00 -6.03
C ILE A 558 -13.98 18.78 -7.11
N LYS A 559 -14.80 19.81 -7.38
CA LYS A 559 -15.83 19.74 -8.44
C LYS A 559 -15.23 19.49 -9.82
N LYS A 560 -14.10 20.13 -10.15
CA LYS A 560 -13.39 19.90 -11.40
C LYS A 560 -12.86 18.46 -11.47
N GLU A 561 -12.19 17.99 -10.42
CA GLU A 561 -11.62 16.65 -10.39
C GLU A 561 -12.70 15.55 -10.45
N LEU A 562 -13.85 15.76 -9.80
CA LEU A 562 -15.02 14.87 -9.93
C LEU A 562 -15.57 14.82 -11.36
N ALA A 563 -15.58 15.94 -12.08
CA ALA A 563 -15.99 15.97 -13.48
C ALA A 563 -15.00 15.21 -14.38
N ASP A 564 -13.70 15.33 -14.10
CA ASP A 564 -12.66 14.56 -14.80
C ASP A 564 -12.76 13.06 -14.48
N ALA A 565 -13.00 12.69 -13.21
CA ALA A 565 -13.26 11.31 -12.80
C ALA A 565 -14.50 10.70 -13.46
N ALA A 566 -15.57 11.48 -13.63
CA ALA A 566 -16.77 11.04 -14.33
C ALA A 566 -16.50 10.78 -15.83
N ARG A 567 -15.67 11.61 -16.48
CA ARG A 567 -15.22 11.37 -17.87
C ARG A 567 -14.38 10.11 -17.97
N PHE A 568 -13.45 9.93 -17.03
CA PHE A 568 -12.64 8.73 -16.93
C PHE A 568 -13.50 7.46 -16.80
N THR A 569 -14.50 7.47 -15.90
CA THR A 569 -15.43 6.35 -15.72
C THR A 569 -16.21 6.01 -17.02
N LYS A 570 -16.56 7.01 -17.82
CA LYS A 570 -17.21 6.77 -19.13
C LYS A 570 -16.29 6.02 -20.09
N LEU A 571 -15.00 6.34 -20.11
CA LEU A 571 -14.01 5.62 -20.94
C LEU A 571 -13.77 4.20 -20.43
N GLU A 572 -13.76 3.98 -19.11
CA GLU A 572 -13.64 2.64 -18.52
C GLU A 572 -14.83 1.72 -18.85
N LYS A 573 -16.03 2.28 -18.95
CA LYS A 573 -17.24 1.52 -19.33
C LYS A 573 -17.29 1.20 -20.83
N ARG A 574 -16.47 1.81 -21.66
CA ARG A 574 -16.36 1.49 -23.09
C ARG A 574 -15.43 0.31 -23.27
N LEU A 575 -16.01 -0.89 -23.25
CA LEU A 575 -15.28 -2.14 -23.41
C LEU A 575 -14.75 -2.29 -24.84
N LEU A 576 -13.58 -2.90 -24.96
CA LEU A 576 -12.99 -3.32 -26.23
C LEU A 576 -13.37 -4.78 -26.50
N PRO A 577 -13.74 -5.15 -27.75
CA PRO A 577 -14.00 -6.55 -28.09
C PRO A 577 -12.76 -7.42 -27.83
N GLU A 578 -12.97 -8.62 -27.28
CA GLU A 578 -11.87 -9.57 -27.00
C GLU A 578 -11.16 -10.01 -28.28
N ASP A 579 -11.89 -10.12 -29.37
CA ASP A 579 -11.44 -10.56 -30.70
C ASP A 579 -10.86 -9.42 -31.56
N ILE A 580 -10.73 -8.20 -31.03
CA ILE A 580 -10.22 -7.06 -31.81
C ILE A 580 -8.80 -7.32 -32.35
N CYS A 581 -8.64 -7.17 -33.67
CA CYS A 581 -7.34 -7.22 -34.33
C CYS A 581 -6.82 -5.78 -34.50
N TYR A 582 -5.97 -5.32 -33.59
CA TYR A 582 -5.50 -3.92 -33.58
C TYR A 582 -4.72 -3.53 -34.83
N LYS A 583 -4.06 -4.48 -35.50
CA LYS A 583 -3.37 -4.25 -36.78
C LYS A 583 -4.31 -3.86 -37.91
N ASN A 584 -5.59 -4.23 -37.83
CA ASN A 584 -6.61 -3.96 -38.83
C ASN A 584 -7.42 -2.69 -38.52
N VAL A 585 -7.16 -2.00 -37.41
CA VAL A 585 -7.81 -0.75 -37.06
C VAL A 585 -7.12 0.39 -37.79
N LEU A 586 -7.77 0.90 -38.85
CA LEU A 586 -7.24 1.99 -39.67
C LEU A 586 -7.04 3.26 -38.83
N GLY A 587 -5.83 3.84 -38.94
CA GLY A 587 -5.50 5.09 -38.24
C GLY A 587 -4.77 4.91 -36.91
N LEU A 588 -4.64 3.68 -36.39
CA LEU A 588 -3.75 3.42 -35.25
C LEU A 588 -2.28 3.52 -35.67
N SER A 589 -1.46 4.10 -34.79
CA SER A 589 -0.01 4.05 -34.96
C SER A 589 0.50 2.60 -34.81
N THR A 590 1.59 2.26 -35.51
CA THR A 590 2.20 0.91 -35.44
C THR A 590 2.58 0.55 -34.01
N GLU A 591 3.13 1.51 -33.25
CA GLU A 591 3.49 1.32 -31.84
C GLU A 591 2.24 1.04 -30.99
N ALA A 592 1.19 1.86 -31.14
CA ALA A 592 -0.05 1.65 -30.39
C ALA A 592 -0.68 0.29 -30.71
N ALA A 593 -0.74 -0.12 -31.98
CA ALA A 593 -1.28 -1.41 -32.37
C ALA A 593 -0.51 -2.58 -31.75
N GLN A 594 0.84 -2.52 -31.71
CA GLN A 594 1.69 -3.54 -31.08
C GLN A 594 1.49 -3.58 -29.56
N ARG A 595 1.40 -2.41 -28.90
CA ARG A 595 1.18 -2.31 -27.46
C ARG A 595 -0.20 -2.84 -27.06
N LEU A 596 -1.24 -2.42 -27.77
CA LEU A 596 -2.61 -2.87 -27.55
C LEU A 596 -2.76 -4.38 -27.77
N ASP A 597 -2.11 -4.92 -28.78
CA ASP A 597 -2.10 -6.37 -29.06
C ASP A 597 -1.38 -7.18 -27.96
N LYS A 598 -0.30 -6.61 -27.42
CA LYS A 598 0.45 -7.23 -26.31
C LYS A 598 -0.34 -7.22 -24.99
N PHE A 599 -0.95 -6.08 -24.63
CA PHE A 599 -1.57 -5.89 -23.31
C PHE A 599 -3.06 -6.25 -23.27
N ARG A 600 -3.72 -6.33 -24.42
CA ARG A 600 -5.14 -6.68 -24.55
C ARG A 600 -6.04 -5.95 -23.54
N PRO A 601 -6.06 -4.60 -23.54
CA PRO A 601 -6.85 -3.84 -22.60
C PRO A 601 -8.35 -4.14 -22.76
N ILE A 602 -9.06 -4.25 -21.63
CA ILE A 602 -10.49 -4.56 -21.60
C ILE A 602 -11.39 -3.36 -21.93
N SER A 603 -10.86 -2.13 -21.86
CA SER A 603 -11.61 -0.90 -22.05
C SER A 603 -10.78 0.18 -22.76
N ILE A 604 -11.46 1.19 -23.30
CA ILE A 604 -10.80 2.40 -23.82
C ILE A 604 -10.02 3.13 -22.73
N GLY A 605 -10.54 3.17 -21.50
CA GLY A 605 -9.83 3.75 -20.36
C GLY A 605 -8.53 3.00 -20.06
N ALA A 606 -8.56 1.66 -20.03
CA ALA A 606 -7.36 0.84 -19.87
C ALA A 606 -6.36 1.06 -21.03
N ALA A 607 -6.83 1.11 -22.28
CA ALA A 607 -6.01 1.38 -23.45
C ALA A 607 -5.27 2.74 -23.36
N SER A 608 -5.94 3.78 -22.86
CA SER A 608 -5.38 5.14 -22.75
C SER A 608 -4.20 5.25 -21.78
N ARG A 609 -4.01 4.27 -20.89
CA ARG A 609 -2.93 4.23 -19.89
C ARG A 609 -1.71 3.44 -20.34
N ILE A 610 -1.80 2.77 -21.48
CA ILE A 610 -0.67 1.98 -22.01
C ILE A 610 0.37 2.96 -22.61
N SER A 611 1.60 2.87 -22.16
CA SER A 611 2.70 3.66 -22.72
C SER A 611 2.88 3.35 -24.21
N GLY A 612 2.94 4.37 -25.05
CA GLY A 612 2.98 4.25 -26.51
C GLY A 612 1.60 4.31 -27.20
N VAL A 613 0.51 4.47 -26.44
CA VAL A 613 -0.82 4.76 -26.97
C VAL A 613 -1.13 6.26 -26.76
N SER A 614 -1.27 7.00 -27.83
CA SER A 614 -1.50 8.44 -27.81
C SER A 614 -3.01 8.80 -27.69
N PRO A 615 -3.36 10.04 -27.31
CA PRO A 615 -4.75 10.51 -27.36
C PRO A 615 -5.39 10.41 -28.76
N ALA A 616 -4.58 10.52 -29.82
CA ALA A 616 -5.06 10.33 -31.20
C ALA A 616 -5.45 8.86 -31.46
N ASP A 617 -4.63 7.90 -30.98
CA ASP A 617 -4.95 6.48 -31.10
C ASP A 617 -6.24 6.14 -30.34
N ILE A 618 -6.46 6.74 -29.15
CA ILE A 618 -7.71 6.58 -28.39
C ILE A 618 -8.92 7.11 -29.17
N SER A 619 -8.78 8.25 -29.85
CA SER A 619 -9.85 8.78 -30.71
C SER A 619 -10.18 7.83 -31.87
N VAL A 620 -9.16 7.23 -32.47
CA VAL A 620 -9.34 6.20 -33.52
C VAL A 620 -10.09 4.97 -32.97
N LEU A 621 -9.72 4.47 -31.79
CA LEU A 621 -10.42 3.34 -31.15
C LEU A 621 -11.88 3.67 -30.84
N LEU A 622 -12.19 4.88 -30.39
CA LEU A 622 -13.56 5.33 -30.14
C LEU A 622 -14.39 5.31 -31.41
N ILE A 623 -13.86 5.86 -32.52
CA ILE A 623 -14.50 5.84 -33.82
C ILE A 623 -14.73 4.41 -34.31
N TYR A 624 -13.71 3.55 -34.16
CA TYR A 624 -13.83 2.14 -34.55
C TYR A 624 -14.95 1.43 -33.79
N LEU A 625 -15.07 1.63 -32.48
CA LEU A 625 -16.14 1.05 -31.66
C LEU A 625 -17.52 1.57 -32.08
N ASP A 626 -17.65 2.88 -32.37
CA ASP A 626 -18.92 3.47 -32.79
C ASP A 626 -19.37 2.92 -34.15
N ILE A 627 -18.43 2.66 -35.05
CA ILE A 627 -18.74 2.00 -36.36
C ILE A 627 -19.19 0.56 -36.12
N LYS A 628 -18.45 -0.20 -35.31
CA LYS A 628 -18.78 -1.61 -35.03
C LYS A 628 -20.13 -1.79 -34.31
N ASN A 629 -20.46 -0.91 -33.40
CA ASN A 629 -21.78 -0.93 -32.72
C ASN A 629 -22.92 -0.65 -33.74
N LYS A 630 -22.75 0.33 -34.64
CA LYS A 630 -23.74 0.60 -35.70
C LYS A 630 -23.89 -0.56 -36.70
N GLU A 631 -22.79 -1.29 -36.98
CA GLU A 631 -22.85 -2.48 -37.84
C GLU A 631 -23.64 -3.61 -37.14
N ARG A 632 -23.45 -3.82 -35.83
CA ARG A 632 -24.20 -4.80 -35.03
C ARG A 632 -25.70 -4.46 -34.97
N GLU A 633 -26.04 -3.20 -34.61
CA GLU A 633 -27.43 -2.74 -34.57
C GLU A 633 -28.16 -2.97 -35.91
N ARG A 634 -27.48 -2.70 -37.04
CA ARG A 634 -28.04 -2.94 -38.37
C ARG A 634 -28.21 -4.43 -38.73
N ALA A 635 -27.33 -5.29 -38.18
CA ALA A 635 -27.44 -6.72 -38.39
C ALA A 635 -28.58 -7.32 -37.56
N ASP A 636 -28.78 -6.82 -36.34
CA ASP A 636 -29.89 -7.23 -35.47
C ASP A 636 -31.25 -6.75 -35.95
N ASP A 637 -31.32 -5.58 -36.64
CA ASP A 637 -32.56 -5.07 -37.25
C ASP A 637 -32.95 -5.79 -38.57
N GLN A 638 -32.03 -6.60 -39.16
CA GLN A 638 -32.25 -7.34 -40.41
C GLN A 638 -32.46 -8.87 -40.22
N GLY A 639 -32.35 -9.37 -38.97
CA GLY A 639 -32.58 -10.77 -38.62
C GLY A 639 -33.85 -10.95 -37.81
#